data_3cec39d75b8a2737c28805a0f161926e
#
_entry.id   3cec39d75b8a2737c28805a0f161926e
#
_cell.length_a   1.000
_cell.length_b   1.000
_cell.length_c   1.000
_cell.angle_alpha   90.00
_cell.angle_beta   90.00
_cell.angle_gamma   90.00
#
_symmetry.space_group_name_H-M   'P 1'
#
loop_
_entity.id
_entity.type
_entity.pdbx_description
1 polymer ?
#
loop_
_entity_poly.entity_id
_entity_poly.type
_entity_poly.pdbx_seq_one_letter_code
_entity_poly.pdbx_strand_id
1 'polypeptide(L)'
;MAKSKKSVSTLKFSQKLVLNQYMFLQFGADNFKNLSSDLKRIELEQIDSDGVTGFLPRIIQRQGILISKDKLSEYDRNIVRHLNKINETRDVKISLKYFQYLSLLFVEYYLDMYFNNRELLLNGLNEVVEQFNQDNPNDAISFYTEVDLNKIALWNATGSGKTILMHINYYQYLHYAHKYLSNDTTIILLTPNEGLSSQHINEFATDGIKAEVYDKTASRGMYADNYIVQVLENSKLAEKDGDKTVTVSRFGGKNLLFVDEGHKGSSGDKWMPFRNELCKAGFSFEYSATFGQAVKASGKDELVQQYAKCILFDYSYYYFYNDGYGKDYNIINMADIQNEQNRQKYLTACLLAFYQQKKFYLDKVNSLGRFNIENPLFVFVGHTVTASNSKEDKQTLSDVADILLFFKNFSDKREEYTGYISQVLSGNSGLLDDKRRDVFARKFIYLGLLGFTPDKIYEDVLKIVLNSNIAGAEMHISSIKGIDGEIAIRMGDNEPFGVINVGNSSELIKILKENGFEATSIDIGQSLFQTITDKDSKINLLIGSKKFTEGWNCWRVSTMGLMNVGRSEGSEIIQLFGRGVRLMGYKKSLKRSRAYKKFDDSTIDIPKYTELLETLNVFGVRADYMQTFKDFLESENIPNGEEEMIQIDLPVIKNKEALKKKLKTLRLPDNLNYKKDAPKPIFRLIPGISIVQDCYAQLQQNTSVSAGDFESQKDECHFENNIIMLFDYNKIWLEIENYKNEKNRYNVHILKEELKKILEDNSWYTIFIPKAEMEVHSFADVERLQNIAIALIKKYFDKFYVVLKGGWETPLMQYVEVDENDPNFVENDEYSVTILNPEQNEDVKVFLETLKQNVEAAKDSGKIESLTNNSNAFLWSIRFQIINKLIFTFYKNNW
;
A
#
# COMPACT_ATOMS: atom_id res chain seq x y z
N MET A 1 -33.85 7.96 -24.95
CA MET A 1 -32.58 7.22 -25.07
C MET A 1 -32.36 6.46 -23.76
N ALA A 2 -32.45 5.15 -23.82
CA ALA A 2 -32.27 4.28 -22.63
C ALA A 2 -30.81 4.32 -22.21
N LYS A 3 -30.52 4.66 -20.94
CA LYS A 3 -29.20 4.50 -20.35
C LYS A 3 -28.87 2.99 -20.31
N SER A 4 -27.90 2.56 -21.11
CA SER A 4 -27.38 1.22 -21.08
C SER A 4 -26.92 0.90 -19.65
N LYS A 5 -27.36 -0.21 -19.09
CA LYS A 5 -26.84 -0.73 -17.83
C LYS A 5 -25.33 -0.95 -18.03
N LYS A 6 -24.47 -0.22 -17.30
CA LYS A 6 -23.04 -0.56 -17.20
C LYS A 6 -22.96 -2.00 -16.65
N SER A 7 -22.37 -2.91 -17.41
CA SER A 7 -21.98 -4.22 -16.92
C SER A 7 -20.96 -4.01 -15.79
N VAL A 8 -21.09 -4.77 -14.70
CA VAL A 8 -20.12 -4.68 -13.60
C VAL A 8 -18.83 -5.31 -14.09
N SER A 9 -17.75 -4.55 -14.13
CA SER A 9 -16.41 -5.06 -14.43
C SER A 9 -16.05 -6.19 -13.47
N THR A 10 -15.57 -7.31 -14.03
CA THR A 10 -15.19 -8.51 -13.28
C THR A 10 -13.69 -8.60 -13.04
N LEU A 11 -12.88 -7.94 -13.90
CA LEU A 11 -11.43 -7.98 -13.85
C LEU A 11 -10.83 -6.84 -13.02
N LYS A 12 -9.75 -7.13 -12.30
CA LYS A 12 -8.90 -6.11 -11.68
C LYS A 12 -8.16 -5.32 -12.78
N PHE A 13 -7.79 -4.07 -12.49
CA PHE A 13 -7.09 -3.21 -13.46
C PHE A 13 -5.79 -3.84 -13.96
N SER A 14 -4.98 -4.47 -13.09
CA SER A 14 -3.74 -5.16 -13.47
C SER A 14 -3.94 -6.31 -14.47
N GLN A 15 -5.15 -6.86 -14.57
CA GLN A 15 -5.49 -7.92 -15.53
C GLN A 15 -5.90 -7.38 -16.91
N LYS A 16 -6.07 -6.05 -17.03
CA LYS A 16 -6.48 -5.36 -18.27
C LYS A 16 -5.30 -4.77 -19.06
N LEU A 17 -4.08 -4.99 -18.64
CA LEU A 17 -2.87 -4.38 -19.21
C LEU A 17 -2.47 -5.08 -20.53
N VAL A 18 -3.16 -4.75 -21.61
CA VAL A 18 -2.99 -5.42 -22.93
C VAL A 18 -1.60 -5.20 -23.53
N LEU A 19 -0.96 -4.02 -23.32
CA LEU A 19 0.43 -3.80 -23.74
C LEU A 19 1.39 -4.73 -22.99
N ASN A 20 1.22 -4.88 -21.69
CA ASN A 20 2.05 -5.77 -20.88
C ASN A 20 1.86 -7.24 -21.27
N GLN A 21 0.62 -7.65 -21.59
CA GLN A 21 0.31 -9.00 -22.12
C GLN A 21 1.00 -9.23 -23.47
N TYR A 22 0.95 -8.27 -24.40
CA TYR A 22 1.68 -8.33 -25.67
C TYR A 22 3.17 -8.56 -25.43
N MET A 23 3.78 -7.84 -24.49
CA MET A 23 5.19 -8.01 -24.16
C MET A 23 5.49 -9.41 -23.65
N PHE A 24 4.69 -9.98 -22.77
CA PHE A 24 4.89 -11.36 -22.32
C PHE A 24 4.88 -12.34 -23.47
N LEU A 25 3.95 -12.23 -24.40
CA LEU A 25 3.89 -13.10 -25.58
C LEU A 25 5.16 -13.01 -26.45
N GLN A 26 5.70 -11.78 -26.66
CA GLN A 26 6.94 -11.62 -27.43
C GLN A 26 8.13 -12.34 -26.77
N PHE A 27 8.14 -12.42 -25.43
CA PHE A 27 9.20 -13.09 -24.66
C PHE A 27 8.87 -14.54 -24.27
N GLY A 28 7.88 -15.17 -24.89
CA GLY A 28 7.53 -16.58 -24.68
C GLY A 28 7.00 -16.86 -23.28
N ALA A 29 6.15 -15.98 -22.74
CA ALA A 29 5.57 -16.12 -21.43
C ALA A 29 4.08 -15.73 -21.42
N ASP A 30 3.30 -16.36 -20.54
CA ASP A 30 1.89 -16.03 -20.35
C ASP A 30 1.69 -14.94 -19.29
N ASN A 31 2.65 -14.79 -18.37
CA ASN A 31 2.57 -13.86 -17.26
C ASN A 31 3.97 -13.55 -16.68
N PHE A 32 3.99 -12.56 -15.78
CA PHE A 32 5.22 -12.11 -15.14
C PHE A 32 5.91 -13.21 -14.32
N LYS A 33 5.15 -14.03 -13.57
CA LYS A 33 5.71 -15.11 -12.75
C LYS A 33 6.47 -16.13 -13.60
N ASN A 34 5.88 -16.52 -14.74
CA ASN A 34 6.51 -17.42 -15.70
C ASN A 34 7.78 -16.78 -16.29
N LEU A 35 7.71 -15.51 -16.73
CA LEU A 35 8.85 -14.81 -17.30
C LEU A 35 10.03 -14.67 -16.33
N SER A 36 9.75 -14.38 -15.06
CA SER A 36 10.75 -13.99 -14.07
C SER A 36 11.34 -15.14 -13.24
N SER A 37 10.76 -16.35 -13.30
CA SER A 37 11.11 -17.47 -12.41
C SER A 37 12.60 -17.78 -12.36
N ASP A 38 13.26 -17.77 -13.51
CA ASP A 38 14.68 -18.16 -13.66
C ASP A 38 15.66 -16.99 -13.52
N LEU A 39 15.15 -15.75 -13.35
CA LEU A 39 15.93 -14.53 -13.35
C LEU A 39 16.20 -13.95 -11.96
N LYS A 40 15.53 -14.45 -10.92
CA LYS A 40 15.51 -13.83 -9.56
C LYS A 40 16.80 -13.99 -8.76
N ARG A 41 17.83 -14.65 -9.31
CA ARG A 41 19.07 -14.92 -8.61
C ARG A 41 20.06 -13.77 -8.70
N ILE A 42 20.64 -13.38 -7.56
CA ILE A 42 21.60 -12.26 -7.49
C ILE A 42 22.88 -12.51 -8.31
N GLU A 43 23.29 -13.76 -8.49
CA GLU A 43 24.44 -14.14 -9.29
C GLU A 43 24.31 -13.72 -10.77
N LEU A 44 23.07 -13.56 -11.26
CA LEU A 44 22.79 -13.12 -12.64
C LEU A 44 22.91 -11.59 -12.83
N GLU A 45 23.04 -10.83 -11.75
CA GLU A 45 23.17 -9.36 -11.80
C GLU A 45 24.55 -8.88 -12.30
N GLN A 46 25.44 -9.79 -12.56
CA GLN A 46 26.79 -9.49 -13.05
C GLN A 46 26.82 -9.40 -14.58
N ILE A 47 27.78 -8.61 -15.06
CA ILE A 47 28.13 -8.51 -16.48
C ILE A 47 29.45 -9.24 -16.64
N ASP A 48 29.52 -10.14 -17.62
CA ASP A 48 30.72 -10.92 -17.89
C ASP A 48 31.83 -10.10 -18.62
N SER A 49 32.97 -10.74 -18.88
CA SER A 49 34.12 -10.11 -19.57
C SER A 49 33.79 -9.69 -21.00
N ASP A 50 32.80 -10.30 -21.65
CA ASP A 50 32.37 -10.02 -23.01
C ASP A 50 31.31 -8.93 -23.08
N GLY A 51 30.95 -8.37 -21.91
CA GLY A 51 29.92 -7.32 -21.76
C GLY A 51 28.49 -7.85 -21.88
N VAL A 52 28.24 -9.12 -21.54
CA VAL A 52 26.93 -9.76 -21.56
C VAL A 52 26.38 -9.90 -20.13
N THR A 53 25.10 -9.59 -19.97
CA THR A 53 24.46 -9.77 -18.66
C THR A 53 24.21 -11.25 -18.37
N GLY A 54 24.27 -11.65 -17.11
CA GLY A 54 23.90 -13.00 -16.68
C GLY A 54 22.44 -13.37 -16.98
N PHE A 55 21.60 -12.37 -17.28
CA PHE A 55 20.18 -12.56 -17.62
C PHE A 55 19.97 -13.04 -19.07
N LEU A 56 20.76 -12.53 -20.02
CA LEU A 56 20.57 -12.80 -21.44
C LEU A 56 20.53 -14.31 -21.78
N PRO A 57 21.47 -15.17 -21.30
CA PRO A 57 21.44 -16.60 -21.61
C PRO A 57 20.14 -17.29 -21.15
N ARG A 58 19.59 -16.84 -20.03
CA ARG A 58 18.30 -17.36 -19.50
C ARG A 58 17.13 -16.96 -20.38
N ILE A 59 17.12 -15.73 -20.88
CA ILE A 59 16.08 -15.24 -21.81
C ILE A 59 16.17 -16.02 -23.14
N ILE A 60 17.35 -16.14 -23.74
CA ILE A 60 17.52 -16.80 -25.04
C ILE A 60 17.13 -18.29 -25.04
N GLN A 61 17.27 -18.95 -23.88
CA GLN A 61 16.93 -20.37 -23.73
C GLN A 61 15.44 -20.64 -23.57
N ARG A 62 14.61 -19.62 -23.41
CA ARG A 62 13.16 -19.80 -23.22
C ARG A 62 12.51 -20.34 -24.50
N GLN A 63 11.54 -21.23 -24.31
CA GLN A 63 10.70 -21.70 -25.41
C GLN A 63 9.64 -20.65 -25.76
N GLY A 64 9.27 -20.61 -27.05
CA GLY A 64 8.18 -19.73 -27.50
C GLY A 64 8.53 -18.24 -27.62
N ILE A 65 9.80 -17.85 -27.44
CA ILE A 65 10.23 -16.46 -27.66
C ILE A 65 10.14 -16.12 -29.14
N LEU A 66 9.53 -15.00 -29.49
CA LEU A 66 9.31 -14.55 -30.87
C LEU A 66 10.44 -13.63 -31.37
N ILE A 67 11.25 -13.10 -30.50
CA ILE A 67 12.36 -12.19 -30.81
C ILE A 67 13.60 -13.01 -31.15
N SER A 68 14.31 -12.68 -32.26
CA SER A 68 15.53 -13.38 -32.65
C SER A 68 16.65 -13.23 -31.62
N LYS A 69 17.50 -14.25 -31.51
CA LYS A 69 18.65 -14.25 -30.57
C LYS A 69 19.60 -13.07 -30.84
N ASP A 70 19.80 -12.72 -32.13
CA ASP A 70 20.65 -11.60 -32.50
C ASP A 70 20.10 -10.26 -31.99
N LYS A 71 18.78 -10.07 -32.11
CA LYS A 71 18.12 -8.88 -31.57
C LYS A 71 18.17 -8.82 -30.03
N LEU A 72 17.96 -9.92 -29.37
CA LEU A 72 18.09 -9.98 -27.90
C LEU A 72 19.51 -9.64 -27.47
N SER A 73 20.53 -10.13 -28.18
CA SER A 73 21.92 -9.80 -27.90
C SER A 73 22.26 -8.35 -28.23
N GLU A 74 21.57 -7.74 -29.20
CA GLU A 74 21.70 -6.30 -29.49
C GLU A 74 21.11 -5.47 -28.36
N TYR A 75 19.91 -5.81 -27.88
CA TYR A 75 19.24 -5.13 -26.77
C TYR A 75 20.04 -5.21 -25.46
N ASP A 76 20.58 -6.39 -25.16
CA ASP A 76 21.42 -6.59 -23.96
C ASP A 76 22.66 -5.68 -24.03
N ARG A 77 23.38 -5.65 -25.15
CA ARG A 77 24.54 -4.77 -25.37
C ARG A 77 24.17 -3.28 -25.25
N ASN A 78 22.99 -2.87 -25.70
CA ASN A 78 22.51 -1.50 -25.55
C ASN A 78 22.29 -1.16 -24.08
N ILE A 79 21.61 -2.03 -23.34
CA ILE A 79 21.37 -1.87 -21.91
C ILE A 79 22.70 -1.75 -21.16
N VAL A 80 23.63 -2.66 -21.40
CA VAL A 80 24.97 -2.63 -20.77
C VAL A 80 25.71 -1.34 -21.09
N ARG A 81 25.70 -0.90 -22.37
CA ARG A 81 26.34 0.36 -22.80
C ARG A 81 25.73 1.57 -22.04
N HIS A 82 24.41 1.63 -21.91
CA HIS A 82 23.74 2.74 -21.21
C HIS A 82 24.00 2.70 -19.71
N LEU A 83 23.99 1.52 -19.11
CA LEU A 83 24.35 1.32 -17.71
C LEU A 83 25.79 1.75 -17.41
N ASN A 84 26.72 1.39 -18.31
CA ASN A 84 28.13 1.80 -18.18
C ASN A 84 28.30 3.32 -18.22
N LYS A 85 27.59 4.04 -19.12
CA LYS A 85 27.57 5.51 -19.11
C LYS A 85 27.15 6.11 -17.78
N ILE A 86 26.10 5.60 -17.17
CA ILE A 86 25.66 6.04 -15.83
C ILE A 86 26.73 5.70 -14.79
N ASN A 87 27.34 4.52 -14.89
CA ASN A 87 28.36 4.07 -13.97
C ASN A 87 29.71 4.80 -14.11
N GLU A 88 30.00 5.47 -15.22
CA GLU A 88 31.24 6.25 -15.39
C GLU A 88 31.37 7.36 -14.36
N THR A 89 30.28 8.05 -14.04
CA THR A 89 30.25 9.22 -13.15
C THR A 89 29.95 8.88 -11.69
N ARG A 90 29.52 7.64 -11.38
CA ARG A 90 29.16 7.23 -10.03
C ARG A 90 30.34 6.68 -9.25
N ASP A 91 30.49 7.11 -8.00
CA ASP A 91 31.44 6.51 -7.04
C ASP A 91 31.07 5.06 -6.70
N VAL A 92 29.79 4.78 -6.53
CA VAL A 92 29.26 3.44 -6.27
C VAL A 92 28.56 2.94 -7.53
N LYS A 93 29.16 1.93 -8.14
CA LYS A 93 28.62 1.32 -9.36
C LYS A 93 27.30 0.59 -9.08
N ILE A 94 26.37 0.69 -10.02
CA ILE A 94 25.05 0.06 -10.01
C ILE A 94 25.11 -1.23 -10.78
N SER A 95 24.50 -2.29 -10.24
CA SER A 95 24.11 -3.50 -10.98
C SER A 95 22.59 -3.55 -11.10
N LEU A 96 22.09 -3.96 -12.23
CA LEU A 96 20.64 -4.07 -12.46
C LEU A 96 20.07 -5.29 -11.73
N LYS A 97 18.94 -5.10 -11.08
CA LYS A 97 18.09 -6.20 -10.60
C LYS A 97 17.34 -6.80 -11.78
N TYR A 98 16.94 -8.08 -11.68
CA TYR A 98 16.27 -8.78 -12.77
C TYR A 98 15.05 -8.02 -13.33
N PHE A 99 14.24 -7.42 -12.45
CA PHE A 99 13.06 -6.67 -12.88
C PHE A 99 13.42 -5.33 -13.55
N GLN A 100 14.52 -4.70 -13.14
CA GLN A 100 15.03 -3.51 -13.83
C GLN A 100 15.52 -3.88 -15.24
N TYR A 101 16.27 -4.97 -15.34
CA TYR A 101 16.72 -5.49 -16.63
C TYR A 101 15.54 -5.82 -17.55
N LEU A 102 14.52 -6.54 -17.06
CA LEU A 102 13.33 -6.87 -17.85
C LEU A 102 12.58 -5.60 -18.29
N SER A 103 12.42 -4.62 -17.41
CA SER A 103 11.80 -3.33 -17.76
C SER A 103 12.53 -2.65 -18.90
N LEU A 104 13.86 -2.59 -18.84
CA LEU A 104 14.71 -2.00 -19.89
C LEU A 104 14.68 -2.81 -21.18
N LEU A 105 14.66 -4.13 -21.08
CA LEU A 105 14.59 -5.03 -22.24
C LEU A 105 13.25 -4.88 -22.99
N PHE A 106 12.15 -4.70 -22.25
CA PHE A 106 10.85 -4.39 -22.84
C PHE A 106 10.86 -3.03 -23.55
N VAL A 107 11.51 -2.04 -22.96
CA VAL A 107 11.66 -0.72 -23.58
C VAL A 107 12.53 -0.79 -24.85
N GLU A 108 13.64 -1.55 -24.85
CA GLU A 108 14.46 -1.78 -26.07
C GLU A 108 13.59 -2.32 -27.20
N TYR A 109 12.87 -3.41 -26.94
CA TYR A 109 12.01 -4.03 -27.95
C TYR A 109 10.92 -3.06 -28.43
N TYR A 110 10.23 -2.37 -27.51
CA TYR A 110 9.16 -1.46 -27.88
C TYR A 110 9.66 -0.29 -28.74
N LEU A 111 10.80 0.32 -28.37
CA LEU A 111 11.38 1.42 -29.14
C LEU A 111 11.90 0.95 -30.50
N ASP A 112 12.52 -0.23 -30.59
CA ASP A 112 12.93 -0.80 -31.90
C ASP A 112 11.71 -0.96 -32.81
N MET A 113 10.62 -1.55 -32.28
CA MET A 113 9.39 -1.73 -33.07
C MET A 113 8.73 -0.38 -33.41
N TYR A 114 8.68 0.55 -32.46
CA TYR A 114 8.07 1.87 -32.67
C TYR A 114 8.77 2.68 -33.76
N PHE A 115 10.11 2.67 -33.80
CA PHE A 115 10.87 3.45 -34.78
C PHE A 115 11.09 2.73 -36.10
N ASN A 116 11.24 1.42 -36.08
CA ASN A 116 11.63 0.65 -37.28
C ASN A 116 10.51 -0.21 -37.88
N ASN A 117 9.47 -0.59 -37.09
CA ASN A 117 8.42 -1.54 -37.51
C ASN A 117 7.05 -1.18 -36.95
N ARG A 118 6.65 0.11 -37.00
CA ARG A 118 5.46 0.65 -36.35
C ARG A 118 4.15 -0.05 -36.75
N GLU A 119 3.98 -0.37 -38.02
CA GLU A 119 2.80 -1.06 -38.52
C GLU A 119 2.70 -2.48 -37.96
N LEU A 120 3.81 -3.21 -37.88
CA LEU A 120 3.85 -4.55 -37.28
C LEU A 120 3.54 -4.49 -35.77
N LEU A 121 4.05 -3.48 -35.05
CA LEU A 121 3.71 -3.23 -33.66
C LEU A 121 2.23 -2.98 -33.48
N LEU A 122 1.63 -2.10 -34.31
CA LEU A 122 0.22 -1.76 -34.23
C LEU A 122 -0.68 -2.98 -34.49
N ASN A 123 -0.37 -3.77 -35.49
CA ASN A 123 -1.13 -4.98 -35.84
C ASN A 123 -1.04 -6.02 -34.71
N GLY A 124 0.16 -6.33 -34.21
CA GLY A 124 0.34 -7.30 -33.14
C GLY A 124 -0.34 -6.87 -31.82
N LEU A 125 -0.34 -5.56 -31.48
CA LEU A 125 -1.09 -5.05 -30.33
C LEU A 125 -2.60 -5.21 -30.51
N ASN A 126 -3.11 -4.97 -31.72
CA ASN A 126 -4.54 -5.09 -31.99
C ASN A 126 -5.01 -6.57 -32.02
N GLU A 127 -4.17 -7.52 -32.42
CA GLU A 127 -4.43 -8.95 -32.27
C GLU A 127 -4.61 -9.33 -30.78
N VAL A 128 -3.75 -8.82 -29.89
CA VAL A 128 -3.90 -9.06 -28.45
C VAL A 128 -5.17 -8.41 -27.90
N VAL A 129 -5.51 -7.21 -28.33
CA VAL A 129 -6.77 -6.54 -27.92
C VAL A 129 -7.99 -7.34 -28.40
N GLU A 130 -7.97 -7.85 -29.62
CA GLU A 130 -9.05 -8.66 -30.15
C GLU A 130 -9.27 -9.91 -29.31
N GLN A 131 -8.19 -10.65 -29.03
CA GLN A 131 -8.26 -11.85 -28.17
C GLN A 131 -8.74 -11.50 -26.76
N PHE A 132 -8.19 -10.45 -26.15
CA PHE A 132 -8.62 -9.99 -24.82
C PHE A 132 -10.09 -9.67 -24.77
N ASN A 133 -10.61 -8.99 -25.79
CA ASN A 133 -12.02 -8.59 -25.87
C ASN A 133 -12.97 -9.79 -26.11
N GLN A 134 -12.51 -10.81 -26.85
CA GLN A 134 -13.26 -12.06 -26.99
C GLN A 134 -13.39 -12.79 -25.65
N ASP A 135 -12.30 -12.86 -24.90
CA ASP A 135 -12.26 -13.54 -23.60
C ASP A 135 -13.00 -12.74 -22.50
N ASN A 136 -13.03 -11.40 -22.62
CA ASN A 136 -13.54 -10.49 -21.60
C ASN A 136 -14.50 -9.42 -22.15
N PRO A 137 -15.66 -9.79 -22.69
CA PRO A 137 -16.56 -8.87 -23.42
C PRO A 137 -17.12 -7.74 -22.55
N ASN A 138 -17.16 -7.91 -21.21
CA ASN A 138 -17.62 -6.88 -20.28
C ASN A 138 -16.54 -5.85 -19.90
N ASP A 139 -15.29 -6.15 -20.21
CA ASP A 139 -14.10 -5.35 -19.86
C ASP A 139 -13.32 -4.95 -21.12
N ALA A 140 -14.00 -4.83 -22.26
CA ALA A 140 -13.38 -4.60 -23.55
C ALA A 140 -12.50 -3.34 -23.60
N ILE A 141 -11.34 -3.48 -24.26
CA ILE A 141 -10.39 -2.39 -24.50
C ILE A 141 -10.50 -1.95 -25.96
N SER A 142 -10.45 -0.63 -26.20
CA SER A 142 -10.47 -0.06 -27.54
C SER A 142 -9.20 -0.43 -28.32
N PHE A 143 -9.32 -0.66 -29.62
CA PHE A 143 -8.17 -0.93 -30.48
C PHE A 143 -7.14 0.21 -30.45
N TYR A 144 -5.88 -0.14 -30.68
CA TYR A 144 -4.82 0.85 -30.81
C TYR A 144 -4.93 1.61 -32.13
N THR A 145 -4.58 2.88 -32.05
CA THR A 145 -4.31 3.75 -33.19
C THR A 145 -2.86 4.19 -33.16
N GLU A 146 -2.35 4.79 -34.21
CA GLU A 146 -0.96 5.28 -34.24
C GLU A 146 -0.65 6.29 -33.12
N VAL A 147 -1.65 7.06 -32.70
CA VAL A 147 -1.51 8.04 -31.61
C VAL A 147 -1.29 7.36 -30.25
N ASP A 148 -1.80 6.17 -30.06
CA ASP A 148 -1.63 5.42 -28.82
C ASP A 148 -0.20 4.89 -28.64
N LEU A 149 0.58 4.77 -29.73
CA LEU A 149 1.93 4.18 -29.69
C LEU A 149 3.00 5.15 -29.15
N ASN A 150 2.74 6.43 -29.04
CA ASN A 150 3.73 7.43 -28.63
C ASN A 150 3.87 7.57 -27.10
N LYS A 151 3.25 6.69 -26.34
CA LYS A 151 3.27 6.71 -24.87
C LYS A 151 3.46 5.32 -24.30
N ILE A 152 4.41 5.19 -23.38
CA ILE A 152 4.54 4.02 -22.51
C ILE A 152 4.61 4.42 -21.06
N ALA A 153 4.13 3.54 -20.19
CA ALA A 153 4.16 3.72 -18.75
C ALA A 153 4.82 2.53 -18.06
N LEU A 154 5.57 2.81 -17.02
CA LEU A 154 6.25 1.82 -16.19
C LEU A 154 5.65 1.88 -14.78
N TRP A 155 4.91 0.86 -14.42
CA TRP A 155 4.33 0.72 -13.08
C TRP A 155 5.34 0.03 -12.17
N ASN A 156 6.12 0.81 -11.46
CA ASN A 156 7.22 0.31 -10.64
C ASN A 156 7.03 0.69 -9.18
N ALA A 157 7.20 -0.26 -8.28
CA ALA A 157 7.13 -0.04 -6.83
C ALA A 157 8.03 1.11 -6.36
N THR A 158 7.66 1.77 -5.27
CA THR A 158 8.56 2.71 -4.61
C THR A 158 9.80 1.97 -4.10
N GLY A 159 10.99 2.51 -4.38
CA GLY A 159 12.26 1.87 -4.04
C GLY A 159 12.78 0.86 -5.07
N SER A 160 12.06 0.59 -6.15
CA SER A 160 12.52 -0.30 -7.23
C SER A 160 13.54 0.34 -8.19
N GLY A 161 13.87 1.63 -8.03
CA GLY A 161 14.86 2.33 -8.86
C GLY A 161 14.28 3.02 -10.09
N LYS A 162 13.06 3.57 -10.02
CA LYS A 162 12.42 4.33 -11.12
C LYS A 162 13.32 5.37 -11.76
N THR A 163 14.07 6.13 -10.96
CA THR A 163 15.00 7.16 -11.46
C THR A 163 16.09 6.59 -12.34
N ILE A 164 16.68 5.45 -11.95
CA ILE A 164 17.72 4.78 -12.76
C ILE A 164 17.13 4.30 -14.08
N LEU A 165 15.91 3.72 -14.04
CA LEU A 165 15.22 3.32 -15.27
C LEU A 165 14.97 4.53 -16.18
N MET A 166 14.53 5.66 -15.64
CA MET A 166 14.31 6.91 -16.38
C MET A 166 15.58 7.39 -17.06
N HIS A 167 16.73 7.36 -16.36
CA HIS A 167 18.01 7.79 -16.91
C HIS A 167 18.52 6.85 -18.01
N ILE A 168 18.30 5.55 -17.88
CA ILE A 168 18.63 4.59 -18.95
C ILE A 168 17.66 4.76 -20.12
N ASN A 169 16.34 4.94 -19.85
CA ASN A 169 15.35 5.17 -20.91
C ASN A 169 15.65 6.46 -21.72
N TYR A 170 16.25 7.49 -21.10
CA TYR A 170 16.75 8.66 -21.80
C TYR A 170 17.78 8.26 -22.89
N TYR A 171 18.76 7.41 -22.54
CA TYR A 171 19.74 6.94 -23.51
C TYR A 171 19.15 5.97 -24.54
N GLN A 172 18.23 5.08 -24.12
CA GLN A 172 17.54 4.17 -25.05
C GLN A 172 16.75 4.95 -26.09
N TYR A 173 16.00 5.96 -25.68
CA TYR A 173 15.26 6.80 -26.62
C TYR A 173 16.19 7.53 -27.59
N LEU A 174 17.25 8.17 -27.11
CA LEU A 174 18.22 8.85 -27.97
C LEU A 174 18.89 7.90 -28.97
N HIS A 175 19.10 6.63 -28.57
CA HIS A 175 19.67 5.61 -29.45
C HIS A 175 18.75 5.32 -30.65
N TYR A 176 17.47 5.07 -30.40
CA TYR A 176 16.52 4.73 -31.48
C TYR A 176 16.02 5.97 -32.24
N ALA A 177 15.87 7.10 -31.58
CA ALA A 177 15.35 8.32 -32.17
C ALA A 177 16.39 9.13 -32.97
N HIS A 178 17.67 8.76 -32.96
CA HIS A 178 18.76 9.59 -33.49
C HIS A 178 18.55 10.10 -34.94
N LYS A 179 17.81 9.35 -35.78
CA LYS A 179 17.47 9.76 -37.17
C LYS A 179 16.25 10.71 -37.22
N TYR A 180 15.49 10.82 -36.14
CA TYR A 180 14.26 11.57 -36.07
C TYR A 180 14.35 12.82 -35.18
N LEU A 181 15.46 12.91 -34.41
CA LEU A 181 15.74 14.10 -33.60
C LEU A 181 15.98 15.32 -34.49
N SER A 182 15.35 16.43 -34.14
CA SER A 182 15.51 17.70 -34.81
C SER A 182 15.89 18.78 -33.78
N ASN A 183 16.34 19.93 -34.28
CA ASN A 183 16.69 21.08 -33.42
C ASN A 183 15.47 21.59 -32.60
N ASP A 184 14.26 21.22 -33.02
CA ASP A 184 12.99 21.58 -32.32
C ASP A 184 12.59 20.57 -31.26
N THR A 185 13.32 19.45 -31.12
CA THR A 185 13.02 18.43 -30.08
C THR A 185 13.51 18.92 -28.73
N THR A 186 12.57 19.03 -27.78
CA THR A 186 12.88 19.35 -26.38
C THR A 186 12.73 18.10 -25.53
N ILE A 187 13.67 17.87 -24.59
CA ILE A 187 13.57 16.81 -23.60
C ILE A 187 13.04 17.46 -22.31
N ILE A 188 11.88 17.02 -21.85
CA ILE A 188 11.16 17.62 -20.73
C ILE A 188 10.96 16.56 -19.65
N LEU A 189 11.30 16.89 -18.41
CA LEU A 189 10.86 16.14 -17.23
C LEU A 189 9.76 16.91 -16.50
N LEU A 190 8.58 16.34 -16.43
CA LEU A 190 7.49 16.85 -15.60
C LEU A 190 7.55 16.24 -14.21
N THR A 191 7.54 17.12 -13.19
CA THR A 191 7.56 16.74 -11.78
C THR A 191 6.34 17.30 -11.04
N PRO A 192 5.90 16.67 -9.93
CA PRO A 192 4.80 17.18 -9.14
C PRO A 192 5.08 18.50 -8.42
N ASN A 193 6.34 18.76 -8.02
CA ASN A 193 6.74 19.92 -7.20
C ASN A 193 8.23 20.25 -7.33
N GLU A 194 8.60 21.40 -6.75
CA GLU A 194 9.96 21.94 -6.77
C GLU A 194 11.00 21.07 -6.04
N GLY A 195 10.62 20.43 -4.94
CA GLY A 195 11.52 19.54 -4.20
C GLY A 195 11.97 18.35 -5.02
N LEU A 196 11.05 17.70 -5.74
CA LEU A 196 11.36 16.64 -6.68
C LEU A 196 12.14 17.14 -7.90
N SER A 197 11.83 18.34 -8.39
CA SER A 197 12.61 18.96 -9.47
C SER A 197 14.09 19.07 -9.10
N SER A 198 14.38 19.63 -7.93
CA SER A 198 15.74 19.79 -7.43
C SER A 198 16.45 18.43 -7.20
N GLN A 199 15.72 17.44 -6.67
CA GLN A 199 16.25 16.09 -6.51
C GLN A 199 16.65 15.47 -7.85
N HIS A 200 15.76 15.52 -8.85
CA HIS A 200 16.04 14.96 -10.18
C HIS A 200 17.23 15.62 -10.84
N ILE A 201 17.38 16.94 -10.74
CA ILE A 201 18.55 17.65 -11.29
C ILE A 201 19.84 17.10 -10.68
N ASN A 202 19.88 16.92 -9.35
CA ASN A 202 21.05 16.37 -8.68
C ASN A 202 21.33 14.91 -9.09
N GLU A 203 20.27 14.09 -9.23
CA GLU A 203 20.38 12.68 -9.63
C GLU A 203 20.85 12.56 -11.09
N PHE A 204 20.34 13.41 -12.01
CA PHE A 204 20.84 13.52 -13.38
C PHE A 204 22.31 13.90 -13.44
N ALA A 205 22.72 14.90 -12.63
CA ALA A 205 24.12 15.31 -12.56
C ALA A 205 25.03 14.18 -12.05
N THR A 206 24.57 13.38 -11.07
CA THR A 206 25.29 12.19 -10.60
C THR A 206 25.50 11.16 -11.70
N ASP A 207 24.58 11.04 -12.66
CA ASP A 207 24.61 10.12 -13.78
C ASP A 207 25.19 10.73 -15.07
N GLY A 208 25.79 11.90 -14.97
CA GLY A 208 26.43 12.59 -16.09
C GLY A 208 25.46 13.12 -17.15
N ILE A 209 24.15 13.21 -16.82
CA ILE A 209 23.11 13.77 -17.69
C ILE A 209 22.89 15.24 -17.32
N LYS A 210 22.97 16.13 -18.32
CA LYS A 210 22.71 17.55 -18.11
C LYS A 210 21.20 17.79 -17.91
N ALA A 211 20.84 18.42 -16.81
CA ALA A 211 19.47 18.81 -16.52
C ALA A 211 19.43 20.18 -15.85
N GLU A 212 18.41 20.98 -16.16
CA GLU A 212 18.21 22.31 -15.59
C GLU A 212 16.73 22.63 -15.41
N VAL A 213 16.42 23.54 -14.49
CA VAL A 213 15.05 24.05 -14.35
C VAL A 213 14.73 24.86 -15.61
N TYR A 214 13.57 24.57 -16.21
CA TYR A 214 13.12 25.31 -17.38
C TYR A 214 12.97 26.81 -17.06
N ASP A 215 13.71 27.66 -17.80
CA ASP A 215 13.61 29.12 -17.75
C ASP A 215 13.01 29.66 -19.03
N LYS A 216 11.82 30.25 -18.93
CA LYS A 216 11.11 30.86 -20.07
C LYS A 216 11.80 32.10 -20.63
N THR A 217 12.71 32.74 -19.87
CA THR A 217 13.45 33.97 -20.26
C THR A 217 14.78 33.65 -20.94
N ALA A 218 15.30 32.44 -20.76
CA ALA A 218 16.51 32.03 -21.38
C ALA A 218 16.34 31.91 -22.90
N SER A 219 17.07 32.76 -23.66
CA SER A 219 17.16 32.60 -25.11
C SER A 219 17.98 31.34 -25.42
N ARG A 220 17.41 30.36 -26.07
CA ARG A 220 18.15 29.20 -26.59
C ARG A 220 19.14 29.73 -27.63
N GLY A 221 20.41 29.73 -27.27
CA GLY A 221 21.47 30.09 -28.21
C GLY A 221 21.46 29.09 -29.40
N MET A 222 21.89 29.58 -30.54
CA MET A 222 21.94 28.79 -31.82
C MET A 222 22.80 27.52 -31.75
N TYR A 223 23.49 27.28 -30.64
CA TYR A 223 24.34 26.11 -30.32
C TYR A 223 23.95 25.44 -29.02
N ALA A 224 22.68 25.59 -28.58
CA ALA A 224 22.21 24.89 -27.38
C ALA A 224 22.34 23.38 -27.56
N ASP A 225 22.96 22.73 -26.59
CA ASP A 225 23.06 21.27 -26.50
C ASP A 225 21.63 20.70 -26.41
N ASN A 226 21.12 20.10 -27.48
CA ASN A 226 19.74 19.63 -27.61
C ASN A 226 19.40 18.49 -26.67
N TYR A 227 20.37 17.98 -25.90
CA TYR A 227 20.20 16.84 -24.98
C TYR A 227 20.05 17.24 -23.51
N ILE A 228 19.90 18.54 -23.21
CA ILE A 228 19.63 19.02 -21.86
C ILE A 228 18.19 18.72 -21.48
N VAL A 229 18.00 18.05 -20.33
CA VAL A 229 16.68 17.79 -19.77
C VAL A 229 16.14 19.05 -19.12
N GLN A 230 15.03 19.58 -19.62
CA GLN A 230 14.32 20.72 -19.06
C GLN A 230 13.35 20.25 -17.99
N VAL A 231 13.62 20.58 -16.74
CA VAL A 231 12.79 20.14 -15.60
C VAL A 231 11.72 21.18 -15.32
N LEU A 232 10.46 20.75 -15.34
CA LEU A 232 9.30 21.63 -15.19
C LEU A 232 8.26 21.00 -14.25
N GLU A 233 7.72 21.80 -13.33
CA GLU A 233 6.62 21.37 -12.48
C GLU A 233 5.29 21.33 -13.25
N ASN A 234 4.48 20.29 -13.02
CA ASN A 234 3.15 20.16 -13.61
C ASN A 234 2.29 21.43 -13.38
N SER A 235 2.38 22.04 -12.19
CA SER A 235 1.62 23.23 -11.79
C SER A 235 1.92 24.47 -12.63
N LYS A 236 3.07 24.50 -13.32
CA LYS A 236 3.50 25.62 -14.16
C LYS A 236 2.97 25.56 -15.60
N LEU A 237 2.37 24.43 -16.01
CA LEU A 237 1.73 24.30 -17.32
C LEU A 237 0.36 24.99 -17.34
N ALA A 238 0.08 25.79 -18.34
CA ALA A 238 -1.16 26.53 -18.49
C ALA A 238 -1.57 26.74 -19.97
N GLU A 239 -2.79 27.18 -20.19
CA GLU A 239 -3.27 27.56 -21.52
C GLU A 239 -2.65 28.88 -22.01
N LYS A 240 -2.25 29.74 -21.08
CA LYS A 240 -1.64 31.08 -21.36
C LYS A 240 -0.43 31.29 -20.49
N ASP A 241 0.55 32.02 -21.05
CA ASP A 241 1.71 32.46 -20.29
C ASP A 241 1.29 33.44 -19.18
N GLY A 242 1.86 33.23 -17.99
CA GLY A 242 1.73 34.12 -16.84
C GLY A 242 3.10 34.28 -16.15
N ASP A 243 3.18 35.05 -15.09
CA ASP A 243 4.47 35.25 -14.40
C ASP A 243 5.13 33.92 -13.96
N LYS A 244 4.33 32.98 -13.46
CA LYS A 244 4.77 31.66 -12.97
C LYS A 244 4.35 30.48 -13.87
N THR A 245 3.68 30.75 -15.00
CA THR A 245 3.14 29.70 -15.88
C THR A 245 3.72 29.77 -17.28
N VAL A 246 3.73 28.64 -17.96
CA VAL A 246 4.27 28.44 -19.30
C VAL A 246 3.20 27.80 -20.16
N THR A 247 2.95 28.34 -21.35
CA THR A 247 2.01 27.72 -22.29
C THR A 247 2.63 26.51 -22.97
N VAL A 248 1.83 25.44 -23.12
CA VAL A 248 2.23 24.20 -23.78
C VAL A 248 2.69 24.46 -25.21
N SER A 249 2.09 25.42 -25.91
CA SER A 249 2.43 25.77 -27.28
C SER A 249 3.89 26.26 -27.50
N ARG A 250 4.58 26.67 -26.43
CA ARG A 250 6.01 27.07 -26.51
C ARG A 250 6.96 25.92 -26.81
N PHE A 251 6.57 24.71 -26.47
CA PHE A 251 7.41 23.52 -26.61
C PHE A 251 7.25 22.84 -27.96
N GLY A 252 6.24 23.21 -28.77
CA GLY A 252 5.88 22.43 -29.95
C GLY A 252 5.32 21.05 -29.56
N GLY A 253 5.15 20.14 -30.54
CA GLY A 253 4.62 18.81 -30.29
C GLY A 253 5.61 17.67 -30.38
N LYS A 254 6.88 17.92 -30.77
CA LYS A 254 7.94 16.91 -31.00
C LYS A 254 8.87 16.78 -29.78
N ASN A 255 8.31 16.52 -28.60
CA ASN A 255 9.12 16.46 -27.40
C ASN A 255 9.32 15.05 -26.93
N LEU A 256 10.45 14.78 -26.26
CA LEU A 256 10.58 13.62 -25.38
C LEU A 256 10.13 14.04 -23.99
N LEU A 257 9.07 13.41 -23.51
CA LEU A 257 8.46 13.73 -22.23
C LEU A 257 8.71 12.61 -21.24
N PHE A 258 9.32 12.94 -20.11
CA PHE A 258 9.36 12.11 -18.92
C PHE A 258 8.37 12.64 -17.90
N VAL A 259 7.55 11.79 -17.31
CA VAL A 259 6.57 12.18 -16.28
C VAL A 259 6.83 11.37 -15.03
N ASP A 260 7.36 11.99 -14.00
CA ASP A 260 7.46 11.36 -12.69
C ASP A 260 6.13 11.49 -11.95
N GLU A 261 5.75 10.43 -11.23
CA GLU A 261 4.43 10.29 -10.58
C GLU A 261 3.28 10.55 -11.57
N GLY A 262 3.32 9.86 -12.71
CA GLY A 262 2.38 10.01 -13.84
C GLY A 262 0.90 9.93 -13.45
N HIS A 263 0.57 9.30 -12.33
CA HIS A 263 -0.78 9.25 -11.77
C HIS A 263 -1.27 10.63 -11.26
N LYS A 264 -0.38 11.55 -10.83
CA LYS A 264 -0.77 12.88 -10.35
C LYS A 264 -1.30 13.72 -11.50
N GLY A 265 -2.51 14.24 -11.31
CA GLY A 265 -3.20 15.05 -12.32
C GLY A 265 -3.82 14.26 -13.48
N SER A 266 -3.68 12.92 -13.53
CA SER A 266 -4.30 12.08 -14.55
C SER A 266 -5.84 12.05 -14.45
N SER A 267 -6.39 12.23 -13.25
CA SER A 267 -7.84 12.33 -13.01
C SER A 267 -8.42 13.72 -13.24
N GLY A 268 -7.57 14.75 -13.39
CA GLY A 268 -7.98 16.13 -13.59
C GLY A 268 -8.17 16.48 -15.07
N ASP A 269 -9.21 17.27 -15.38
CA ASP A 269 -9.59 17.63 -16.75
C ASP A 269 -8.55 18.55 -17.46
N LYS A 270 -7.53 19.05 -16.75
CA LYS A 270 -6.57 20.02 -17.29
C LYS A 270 -5.19 19.42 -17.63
N TRP A 271 -4.65 18.51 -16.81
CA TRP A 271 -3.23 18.10 -16.92
C TRP A 271 -2.99 17.06 -18.02
N MET A 272 -3.92 16.12 -18.19
CA MET A 272 -3.78 15.07 -19.22
C MET A 272 -3.81 15.64 -20.64
N PRO A 273 -4.71 16.59 -20.98
CA PRO A 273 -4.65 17.27 -22.27
C PRO A 273 -3.30 17.97 -22.52
N PHE A 274 -2.73 18.63 -21.52
CA PHE A 274 -1.41 19.29 -21.68
C PHE A 274 -0.28 18.29 -21.94
N ARG A 275 -0.25 17.16 -21.22
CA ARG A 275 0.73 16.09 -21.47
C ARG A 275 0.60 15.53 -22.88
N ASN A 276 -0.62 15.24 -23.30
CA ASN A 276 -0.88 14.72 -24.64
C ASN A 276 -0.48 15.70 -25.74
N GLU A 277 -0.75 16.99 -25.55
CA GLU A 277 -0.33 18.02 -26.52
C GLU A 277 1.20 18.18 -26.56
N LEU A 278 1.90 18.11 -25.40
CA LEU A 278 3.37 18.18 -25.33
C LEU A 278 4.06 17.06 -26.13
N CYS A 279 3.49 15.85 -26.14
CA CYS A 279 4.10 14.70 -26.83
C CYS A 279 3.36 14.29 -28.11
N LYS A 280 2.47 15.11 -28.65
CA LYS A 280 1.57 14.80 -29.78
C LYS A 280 2.29 14.22 -31.02
N ALA A 281 3.46 14.76 -31.35
CA ALA A 281 4.30 14.26 -32.43
C ALA A 281 5.67 13.76 -31.92
N GLY A 282 5.80 13.56 -30.61
CA GLY A 282 6.98 13.09 -29.91
C GLY A 282 6.73 11.76 -29.20
N PHE A 283 7.30 11.60 -28.00
CA PHE A 283 7.17 10.37 -27.22
C PHE A 283 7.10 10.67 -25.71
N SER A 284 6.39 9.84 -24.96
CA SER A 284 6.24 10.00 -23.51
C SER A 284 6.56 8.71 -22.76
N PHE A 285 7.36 8.85 -21.69
CA PHE A 285 7.55 7.85 -20.63
C PHE A 285 6.87 8.34 -19.35
N GLU A 286 5.97 7.53 -18.80
CA GLU A 286 5.34 7.83 -17.53
C GLU A 286 5.76 6.81 -16.46
N TYR A 287 6.07 7.29 -15.24
CA TYR A 287 6.49 6.44 -14.11
C TYR A 287 5.57 6.66 -12.92
N SER A 288 5.12 5.59 -12.31
CA SER A 288 4.37 5.67 -11.04
C SER A 288 4.42 4.36 -10.28
N ALA A 289 4.30 4.45 -8.96
CA ALA A 289 4.05 3.29 -8.09
C ALA A 289 2.56 3.02 -7.87
N THR A 290 1.67 3.95 -8.26
CA THR A 290 0.26 3.98 -7.83
C THR A 290 -0.74 4.17 -8.98
N PHE A 291 -0.43 3.67 -10.19
CA PHE A 291 -1.36 3.75 -11.33
C PHE A 291 -2.70 3.10 -11.04
N GLY A 292 -2.70 1.89 -10.45
CA GLY A 292 -3.92 1.15 -10.14
C GLY A 292 -4.86 1.91 -9.21
N GLN A 293 -4.31 2.58 -8.19
CA GLN A 293 -5.08 3.39 -7.23
C GLN A 293 -5.66 4.64 -7.91
N ALA A 294 -4.86 5.33 -8.72
CA ALA A 294 -5.32 6.52 -9.43
C ALA A 294 -6.46 6.20 -10.41
N VAL A 295 -6.34 5.11 -11.14
CA VAL A 295 -7.39 4.62 -12.04
C VAL A 295 -8.65 4.28 -11.26
N LYS A 296 -8.52 3.51 -10.14
CA LYS A 296 -9.65 3.16 -9.28
C LYS A 296 -10.33 4.39 -8.65
N ALA A 297 -9.53 5.33 -8.14
CA ALA A 297 -10.05 6.55 -7.51
C ALA A 297 -10.75 7.49 -8.50
N SER A 298 -10.31 7.52 -9.76
CA SER A 298 -10.92 8.37 -10.79
C SER A 298 -12.34 7.94 -11.18
N GLY A 299 -12.61 6.64 -11.14
CA GLY A 299 -13.85 6.05 -11.63
C GLY A 299 -14.13 6.30 -13.13
N LYS A 300 -13.14 6.82 -13.88
CA LYS A 300 -13.26 7.18 -15.30
C LYS A 300 -12.80 6.02 -16.18
N ASP A 301 -13.67 5.54 -17.04
CA ASP A 301 -13.36 4.47 -18.00
C ASP A 301 -12.25 4.89 -18.99
N GLU A 302 -12.24 6.14 -19.41
CA GLU A 302 -11.20 6.70 -20.29
C GLU A 302 -9.79 6.49 -19.73
N LEU A 303 -9.61 6.61 -18.42
CA LEU A 303 -8.32 6.40 -17.77
C LEU A 303 -7.93 4.92 -17.74
N VAL A 304 -8.92 4.04 -17.54
CA VAL A 304 -8.72 2.58 -17.65
C VAL A 304 -8.23 2.23 -19.05
N GLN A 305 -8.94 2.71 -20.09
CA GLN A 305 -8.60 2.48 -21.50
C GLN A 305 -7.18 2.96 -21.83
N GLN A 306 -6.83 4.17 -21.39
CA GLN A 306 -5.52 4.75 -21.68
C GLN A 306 -4.39 3.95 -21.02
N TYR A 307 -4.48 3.69 -19.71
CA TYR A 307 -3.40 3.01 -18.99
C TYR A 307 -3.34 1.50 -19.29
N ALA A 308 -4.44 0.86 -19.64
CA ALA A 308 -4.45 -0.51 -20.14
C ALA A 308 -3.59 -0.66 -21.41
N LYS A 309 -3.59 0.37 -22.28
CA LYS A 309 -2.86 0.41 -23.55
C LYS A 309 -1.43 0.95 -23.44
N CYS A 310 -1.05 1.62 -22.35
CA CYS A 310 0.30 2.20 -22.27
C CYS A 310 1.19 1.62 -21.17
N ILE A 311 0.67 0.88 -20.19
CA ILE A 311 1.53 0.22 -19.19
C ILE A 311 2.27 -0.95 -19.85
N LEU A 312 3.55 -0.69 -20.14
CA LEU A 312 4.46 -1.65 -20.76
C LEU A 312 4.94 -2.71 -19.78
N PHE A 313 5.21 -2.31 -18.56
CA PHE A 313 5.78 -3.17 -17.53
C PHE A 313 5.13 -2.89 -16.18
N ASP A 314 4.59 -3.95 -15.54
CA ASP A 314 4.05 -3.93 -14.20
C ASP A 314 4.99 -4.66 -13.25
N TYR A 315 5.66 -3.89 -12.42
CA TYR A 315 6.39 -4.34 -11.23
C TYR A 315 5.90 -3.56 -10.01
N SER A 316 4.61 -3.68 -9.75
CA SER A 316 3.92 -3.07 -8.61
C SER A 316 4.48 -3.57 -7.27
N TYR A 317 4.04 -2.98 -6.19
CA TYR A 317 4.52 -3.34 -4.85
C TYR A 317 4.25 -4.82 -4.51
N TYR A 318 3.22 -5.43 -5.07
CA TYR A 318 2.93 -6.86 -4.97
C TYR A 318 4.14 -7.73 -5.35
N TYR A 319 4.71 -7.52 -6.54
CA TYR A 319 5.86 -8.29 -6.99
C TYR A 319 7.11 -7.98 -6.17
N PHE A 320 7.34 -6.69 -5.89
CA PHE A 320 8.47 -6.23 -5.10
C PHE A 320 8.51 -6.88 -3.71
N TYR A 321 7.37 -6.90 -3.02
CA TYR A 321 7.25 -7.48 -1.69
C TYR A 321 7.41 -9.01 -1.70
N ASN A 322 6.74 -9.71 -2.63
CA ASN A 322 6.78 -11.17 -2.72
C ASN A 322 8.16 -11.71 -3.14
N ASP A 323 8.94 -10.93 -3.87
CA ASP A 323 10.33 -11.26 -4.20
C ASP A 323 11.30 -11.04 -3.00
N GLY A 324 10.76 -10.59 -1.88
CA GLY A 324 11.50 -10.37 -0.65
C GLY A 324 12.24 -9.03 -0.56
N TYR A 325 11.97 -8.12 -1.49
CA TYR A 325 12.55 -6.78 -1.48
C TYR A 325 11.87 -5.85 -0.47
N GLY A 326 12.65 -4.90 0.04
CA GLY A 326 12.19 -3.94 1.04
C GLY A 326 11.97 -4.55 2.41
N LYS A 327 11.61 -3.73 3.39
CA LYS A 327 11.25 -4.17 4.74
C LYS A 327 9.90 -4.88 4.76
N ASP A 328 9.73 -5.76 5.70
CA ASP A 328 8.43 -6.21 6.16
C ASP A 328 7.69 -5.07 6.87
N TYR A 329 6.45 -5.25 7.23
CA TYR A 329 5.71 -4.20 7.90
C TYR A 329 4.74 -4.73 8.95
N ASN A 330 4.45 -3.86 9.90
CA ASN A 330 3.52 -4.09 10.97
C ASN A 330 2.66 -2.82 11.11
N ILE A 331 1.36 -2.94 10.89
CA ILE A 331 0.44 -1.81 10.90
C ILE A 331 -0.50 -1.95 12.08
N ILE A 332 -0.51 -0.96 12.96
CA ILE A 332 -1.42 -0.89 14.09
C ILE A 332 -2.15 0.43 14.01
N ASN A 333 -3.47 0.35 13.91
CA ASN A 333 -4.31 1.54 13.94
C ASN A 333 -5.16 1.55 15.21
N MET A 334 -5.21 2.71 15.82
CA MET A 334 -6.04 2.99 16.95
C MET A 334 -7.28 3.75 16.47
N ALA A 335 -8.40 3.03 16.33
CA ALA A 335 -9.66 3.65 16.07
C ALA A 335 -10.11 4.39 17.35
N ASP A 336 -10.46 5.64 17.18
CA ASP A 336 -11.14 6.57 18.12
C ASP A 336 -10.95 6.26 19.61
N ILE A 337 -9.77 6.52 20.16
CA ILE A 337 -9.54 6.48 21.60
C ILE A 337 -10.01 7.78 22.21
N GLN A 338 -11.19 7.76 22.80
CA GLN A 338 -11.71 8.86 23.59
C GLN A 338 -11.08 8.94 24.99
N ASN A 339 -10.49 7.84 25.49
CA ASN A 339 -9.84 7.77 26.79
C ASN A 339 -8.35 8.17 26.69
N GLU A 340 -7.97 9.28 27.32
CA GLU A 340 -6.63 9.82 27.34
C GLU A 340 -5.60 8.80 27.90
N GLN A 341 -5.96 8.04 28.91
CA GLN A 341 -5.08 7.01 29.48
C GLN A 341 -4.72 5.91 28.48
N ASN A 342 -5.68 5.41 27.71
CA ASN A 342 -5.45 4.43 26.66
C ASN A 342 -4.61 5.02 25.52
N ARG A 343 -4.80 6.30 25.21
CA ARG A 343 -3.97 7.03 24.24
C ARG A 343 -2.52 7.10 24.70
N GLN A 344 -2.27 7.44 25.97
CA GLN A 344 -0.91 7.50 26.54
C GLN A 344 -0.27 6.11 26.55
N LYS A 345 -0.98 5.05 26.90
CA LYS A 345 -0.51 3.67 26.82
C LYS A 345 -0.14 3.26 25.39
N TYR A 346 -0.99 3.61 24.41
CA TYR A 346 -0.74 3.32 23.02
C TYR A 346 0.52 4.00 22.51
N LEU A 347 0.67 5.30 22.76
CA LEU A 347 1.87 6.03 22.39
C LEU A 347 3.12 5.47 23.10
N THR A 348 2.97 5.00 24.35
CA THR A 348 4.03 4.31 25.08
C THR A 348 4.41 3.01 24.39
N ALA A 349 3.43 2.21 23.95
CA ALA A 349 3.71 0.98 23.22
C ALA A 349 4.37 1.25 21.85
N CYS A 350 3.98 2.32 21.15
CA CYS A 350 4.64 2.77 19.92
C CYS A 350 6.11 3.17 20.16
N LEU A 351 6.35 3.89 21.26
CA LEU A 351 7.69 4.29 21.70
C LEU A 351 8.54 3.06 22.05
N LEU A 352 7.97 2.07 22.74
CA LEU A 352 8.66 0.82 23.09
C LEU A 352 8.99 0.00 21.84
N ALA A 353 8.13 -0.01 20.81
CA ALA A 353 8.42 -0.69 19.55
C ALA A 353 9.64 -0.05 18.85
N PHE A 354 9.70 1.27 18.81
CA PHE A 354 10.87 1.99 18.31
C PHE A 354 12.11 1.75 19.17
N TYR A 355 11.95 1.85 20.49
CA TYR A 355 13.06 1.60 21.46
C TYR A 355 13.63 0.19 21.29
N GLN A 356 12.77 -0.84 21.12
CA GLN A 356 13.21 -2.20 20.87
C GLN A 356 14.12 -2.31 19.64
N GLN A 357 13.73 -1.69 18.53
CA GLN A 357 14.54 -1.64 17.30
C GLN A 357 15.87 -0.91 17.55
N LYS A 358 15.81 0.25 18.18
CA LYS A 358 16.97 1.07 18.49
C LYS A 358 17.94 0.33 19.42
N LYS A 359 17.43 -0.28 20.47
CA LYS A 359 18.21 -1.06 21.45
C LYS A 359 18.89 -2.26 20.79
N PHE A 360 18.13 -3.02 20.00
CA PHE A 360 18.68 -4.16 19.25
C PHE A 360 19.80 -3.72 18.29
N TYR A 361 19.59 -2.62 17.57
CA TYR A 361 20.60 -2.05 16.67
C TYR A 361 21.89 -1.73 17.44
N LEU A 362 21.80 -1.00 18.54
CA LEU A 362 22.97 -0.61 19.35
C LEU A 362 23.70 -1.81 19.94
N ASP A 363 22.98 -2.84 20.40
CA ASP A 363 23.55 -4.05 20.99
C ASP A 363 24.21 -4.94 19.92
N LYS A 364 23.84 -4.84 18.66
CA LYS A 364 24.26 -5.73 17.56
C LYS A 364 24.93 -5.01 16.38
N VAL A 365 25.27 -3.74 16.50
CA VAL A 365 25.81 -2.91 15.41
C VAL A 365 26.98 -3.59 14.67
N ASN A 366 27.90 -4.22 15.39
CA ASN A 366 29.07 -4.88 14.79
C ASN A 366 28.68 -6.09 13.90
N SER A 367 27.65 -6.85 14.28
CA SER A 367 27.20 -8.01 13.51
C SER A 367 26.24 -7.64 12.39
N LEU A 368 25.58 -6.47 12.48
CA LEU A 368 24.61 -5.97 11.52
C LEU A 368 25.23 -5.19 10.36
N GLY A 369 26.48 -4.75 10.47
CA GLY A 369 27.15 -3.93 9.44
C GLY A 369 27.11 -4.52 8.04
N ARG A 370 27.25 -5.85 7.90
CA ARG A 370 27.18 -6.55 6.61
C ARG A 370 25.79 -6.57 5.97
N PHE A 371 24.73 -6.29 6.75
CA PHE A 371 23.34 -6.21 6.27
C PHE A 371 22.96 -4.81 5.82
N ASN A 372 23.85 -3.83 5.93
CA ASN A 372 23.63 -2.43 5.59
C ASN A 372 22.36 -1.84 6.26
N ILE A 373 22.11 -2.25 7.50
CA ILE A 373 21.04 -1.73 8.31
C ILE A 373 21.53 -0.44 9.00
N GLU A 374 20.79 0.62 8.86
CA GLU A 374 21.11 1.92 9.44
C GLU A 374 20.46 2.12 10.82
N ASN A 375 20.98 3.09 11.55
CA ASN A 375 20.49 3.45 12.88
C ASN A 375 19.01 3.86 12.82
N PRO A 376 18.09 3.19 13.54
CA PRO A 376 16.65 3.44 13.46
C PRO A 376 16.23 4.90 13.69
N LEU A 377 15.19 5.33 12.96
CA LEU A 377 14.57 6.64 13.06
C LEU A 377 13.06 6.50 13.21
N PHE A 378 12.48 7.24 14.15
CA PHE A 378 11.03 7.36 14.34
C PHE A 378 10.55 8.63 13.62
N VAL A 379 9.57 8.48 12.73
CA VAL A 379 9.03 9.58 11.94
C VAL A 379 7.55 9.75 12.23
N PHE A 380 7.14 10.96 12.62
CA PHE A 380 5.73 11.33 12.68
C PHE A 380 5.39 12.23 11.49
N VAL A 381 4.32 11.87 10.77
CA VAL A 381 3.83 12.61 9.61
C VAL A 381 2.39 13.03 9.82
N GLY A 382 2.14 14.32 9.66
CA GLY A 382 0.80 14.92 9.71
C GLY A 382 0.43 15.64 8.42
N HIS A 383 -0.76 16.20 8.38
CA HIS A 383 -1.26 17.00 7.26
C HIS A 383 -0.40 18.27 7.04
N THR A 384 -0.50 18.90 5.87
CA THR A 384 0.30 20.07 5.48
C THR A 384 0.02 21.27 6.36
N VAL A 385 1.05 21.83 6.99
CA VAL A 385 1.01 23.17 7.59
C VAL A 385 1.28 24.19 6.48
N THR A 386 0.28 24.51 5.69
CA THR A 386 0.32 25.67 4.78
C THR A 386 -0.39 26.84 5.44
N ALA A 387 0.07 28.06 5.19
CA ALA A 387 -0.41 29.31 5.79
C ALA A 387 -1.86 29.70 5.38
N SER A 388 -2.77 28.74 5.27
CA SER A 388 -4.19 29.00 5.06
C SER A 388 -4.94 28.87 6.39
N ASN A 389 -5.85 29.81 6.66
CA ASN A 389 -6.70 29.86 7.86
C ASN A 389 -7.75 28.72 7.90
N SER A 390 -7.43 27.53 7.42
CA SER A 390 -8.36 26.40 7.41
C SER A 390 -8.45 25.73 8.78
N LYS A 391 -9.60 25.09 9.07
CA LYS A 391 -9.77 24.30 10.30
C LYS A 391 -8.78 23.13 10.37
N GLU A 392 -8.37 22.62 9.21
CA GLU A 392 -7.44 21.46 9.08
C GLU A 392 -6.01 21.81 9.50
N ASP A 393 -5.53 23.04 9.19
CA ASP A 393 -4.19 23.48 9.58
C ASP A 393 -4.06 23.64 11.11
N LYS A 394 -5.12 24.14 11.77
CA LYS A 394 -5.17 24.25 13.23
C LYS A 394 -5.16 22.89 13.92
N GLN A 395 -5.78 21.89 13.32
CA GLN A 395 -5.82 20.53 13.85
C GLN A 395 -4.44 19.85 13.79
N THR A 396 -3.70 20.03 12.71
CA THR A 396 -2.34 19.47 12.54
C THR A 396 -1.33 20.08 13.50
N LEU A 397 -1.40 21.39 13.73
CA LEU A 397 -0.58 22.05 14.73
C LEU A 397 -0.89 21.52 16.13
N SER A 398 -2.15 21.21 16.41
CA SER A 398 -2.59 20.52 17.64
C SER A 398 -1.95 19.13 17.78
N ASP A 399 -1.88 18.35 16.69
CA ASP A 399 -1.32 17.00 16.73
C ASP A 399 0.18 16.98 17.02
N VAL A 400 0.95 17.92 16.45
CA VAL A 400 2.37 18.09 16.78
C VAL A 400 2.53 18.43 18.25
N ALA A 401 1.70 19.34 18.78
CA ALA A 401 1.72 19.69 20.20
C ALA A 401 1.38 18.48 21.09
N ASP A 402 0.39 17.67 20.71
CA ASP A 402 0.00 16.44 21.43
C ASP A 402 1.14 15.41 21.51
N ILE A 403 1.87 15.22 20.42
CA ILE A 403 3.05 14.32 20.43
C ILE A 403 4.17 14.86 21.31
N LEU A 404 4.43 16.15 21.27
CA LEU A 404 5.44 16.78 22.14
C LEU A 404 5.02 16.70 23.61
N LEU A 405 3.74 16.92 23.92
CA LEU A 405 3.19 16.76 25.28
C LEU A 405 3.34 15.31 25.76
N PHE A 406 3.15 14.31 24.88
CA PHE A 406 3.41 12.92 25.22
C PHE A 406 4.86 12.72 25.66
N PHE A 407 5.85 13.17 24.87
CA PHE A 407 7.26 13.03 25.24
C PHE A 407 7.63 13.80 26.51
N LYS A 408 7.06 14.98 26.70
CA LYS A 408 7.22 15.77 27.92
C LYS A 408 6.65 15.00 29.12
N ASN A 409 5.41 14.55 29.05
CA ASN A 409 4.76 13.76 30.11
C ASN A 409 5.53 12.45 30.38
N PHE A 410 6.04 11.79 29.36
CA PHE A 410 6.88 10.60 29.50
C PHE A 410 8.12 10.90 30.35
N SER A 411 8.78 12.05 30.18
CA SER A 411 9.90 12.46 31.01
C SER A 411 9.49 12.84 32.43
N ASP A 412 8.37 13.55 32.61
CA ASP A 412 7.95 14.17 33.88
C ASP A 412 7.25 13.18 34.83
N LYS A 413 6.52 12.18 34.30
CA LYS A 413 5.61 11.31 35.06
C LYS A 413 6.12 9.88 35.15
N ARG A 414 7.29 9.69 35.77
CA ARG A 414 7.98 8.38 35.83
C ARG A 414 7.07 7.23 36.28
N GLU A 415 6.36 7.38 37.40
CA GLU A 415 5.56 6.31 37.99
C GLU A 415 4.41 5.86 37.05
N GLU A 416 3.76 6.80 36.40
CA GLU A 416 2.67 6.54 35.45
C GLU A 416 3.19 5.74 34.26
N TYR A 417 4.27 6.19 33.64
CA TYR A 417 4.79 5.54 32.42
C TYR A 417 5.54 4.23 32.68
N THR A 418 6.17 4.05 33.85
CA THR A 418 6.68 2.73 34.24
C THR A 418 5.55 1.74 34.48
N GLY A 419 4.40 2.21 34.98
CA GLY A 419 3.16 1.44 35.05
C GLY A 419 2.65 1.00 33.68
N TYR A 420 2.62 1.92 32.68
CA TYR A 420 2.24 1.59 31.31
C TYR A 420 3.22 0.63 30.64
N ILE A 421 4.53 0.83 30.80
CA ILE A 421 5.56 -0.10 30.32
C ILE A 421 5.33 -1.51 30.87
N SER A 422 5.07 -1.63 32.18
CA SER A 422 4.79 -2.92 32.82
C SER A 422 3.57 -3.62 32.22
N GLN A 423 2.45 -2.89 32.03
CA GLN A 423 1.22 -3.42 31.44
C GLN A 423 1.44 -3.87 29.99
N VAL A 424 2.12 -3.06 29.18
CA VAL A 424 2.40 -3.37 27.77
C VAL A 424 3.30 -4.59 27.64
N LEU A 425 4.36 -4.68 28.43
CA LEU A 425 5.32 -5.79 28.36
C LEU A 425 4.75 -7.11 28.88
N SER A 426 3.83 -7.05 29.83
CA SER A 426 3.14 -8.24 30.36
C SER A 426 2.09 -8.80 29.38
N GLY A 427 1.79 -8.08 28.27
CA GLY A 427 0.72 -8.44 27.35
C GLY A 427 -0.68 -8.20 27.94
N ASN A 428 -0.79 -7.34 28.93
CA ASN A 428 -2.03 -6.97 29.59
C ASN A 428 -2.23 -5.44 29.55
N SER A 429 -2.03 -4.87 28.37
CA SER A 429 -2.13 -3.40 28.17
C SER A 429 -3.58 -2.89 28.24
N GLY A 430 -4.55 -3.77 28.02
CA GLY A 430 -5.96 -3.43 27.84
C GLY A 430 -6.27 -2.82 26.45
N LEU A 431 -5.30 -2.79 25.54
CA LEU A 431 -5.44 -2.34 24.16
C LEU A 431 -5.74 -3.56 23.29
N LEU A 432 -7.02 -3.79 22.98
CA LEU A 432 -7.50 -5.03 22.39
C LEU A 432 -7.89 -4.85 20.92
N ASP A 433 -7.67 -5.91 20.12
CA ASP A 433 -8.17 -6.01 18.76
C ASP A 433 -9.68 -6.38 18.71
N ASP A 434 -10.22 -6.53 17.50
CA ASP A 434 -11.62 -6.95 17.24
C ASP A 434 -11.94 -8.36 17.77
N LYS A 435 -10.90 -9.19 17.98
CA LYS A 435 -11.00 -10.53 18.57
C LYS A 435 -10.72 -10.55 20.07
N ARG A 436 -10.67 -9.39 20.74
CA ARG A 436 -10.38 -9.20 22.16
C ARG A 436 -8.99 -9.68 22.59
N ARG A 437 -8.02 -9.70 21.69
CA ARG A 437 -6.63 -10.04 21.99
C ARG A 437 -5.83 -8.77 22.22
N ASP A 438 -4.94 -8.77 23.20
CA ASP A 438 -4.03 -7.64 23.40
C ASP A 438 -3.06 -7.53 22.20
N VAL A 439 -3.14 -6.41 21.49
CA VAL A 439 -2.40 -6.19 20.23
C VAL A 439 -0.89 -6.09 20.40
N PHE A 440 -0.43 -5.81 21.64
CA PHE A 440 0.97 -5.75 21.96
C PHE A 440 1.50 -7.00 22.66
N ALA A 441 0.65 -7.99 22.91
CA ALA A 441 1.09 -9.26 23.46
C ALA A 441 2.17 -9.91 22.60
N ARG A 442 3.28 -10.32 23.22
CA ARG A 442 4.45 -10.93 22.54
C ARG A 442 5.17 -10.08 21.49
N LYS A 443 4.86 -8.79 21.36
CA LYS A 443 5.55 -7.90 20.40
C LYS A 443 6.94 -7.48 20.85
N PHE A 444 7.21 -7.55 22.15
CA PHE A 444 8.44 -7.06 22.76
C PHE A 444 9.37 -8.21 23.17
N ILE A 445 9.54 -9.21 22.27
CA ILE A 445 10.30 -10.43 22.55
C ILE A 445 11.74 -10.08 22.94
N TYR A 446 12.40 -9.15 22.23
CA TYR A 446 13.77 -8.79 22.53
C TYR A 446 13.89 -8.08 23.88
N LEU A 447 12.97 -7.18 24.20
CA LEU A 447 12.95 -6.50 25.51
C LEU A 447 12.72 -7.50 26.66
N GLY A 448 11.85 -8.50 26.45
CA GLY A 448 11.65 -9.58 27.41
C GLY A 448 12.91 -10.41 27.66
N LEU A 449 13.75 -10.63 26.65
CA LEU A 449 15.01 -11.36 26.77
C LEU A 449 16.07 -10.59 27.54
N LEU A 450 16.02 -9.24 27.54
CA LEU A 450 16.96 -8.41 28.29
C LEU A 450 16.74 -8.56 29.81
N GLY A 451 15.56 -9.00 30.25
CA GLY A 451 15.22 -9.14 31.67
C GLY A 451 15.21 -7.82 32.41
N PHE A 452 15.07 -6.69 31.72
CA PHE A 452 15.04 -5.37 32.34
C PHE A 452 13.73 -5.15 33.08
N THR A 453 13.81 -4.50 34.23
CA THR A 453 12.61 -4.00 34.91
C THR A 453 11.99 -2.85 34.12
N PRO A 454 10.67 -2.56 34.28
CA PRO A 454 10.03 -1.41 33.66
C PRO A 454 10.76 -0.08 33.93
N ASP A 455 11.27 0.12 35.15
CA ASP A 455 12.09 1.28 35.51
C ASP A 455 13.39 1.36 34.72
N LYS A 456 14.08 0.24 34.54
CA LYS A 456 15.30 0.20 33.75
C LYS A 456 15.04 0.49 32.27
N ILE A 457 13.93 -0.01 31.73
CA ILE A 457 13.52 0.29 30.37
C ILE A 457 13.17 1.79 30.23
N TYR A 458 12.46 2.35 31.18
CA TYR A 458 12.16 3.78 31.22
C TYR A 458 13.43 4.63 31.18
N GLU A 459 14.43 4.34 32.04
CA GLU A 459 15.71 5.03 32.06
C GLU A 459 16.47 4.89 30.73
N ASP A 460 16.46 3.69 30.17
CA ASP A 460 17.14 3.42 28.90
C ASP A 460 16.46 4.15 27.74
N VAL A 461 15.12 4.27 27.74
CA VAL A 461 14.36 5.06 26.74
C VAL A 461 14.74 6.53 26.84
N LEU A 462 14.79 7.11 28.05
CA LEU A 462 15.24 8.49 28.23
C LEU A 462 16.63 8.69 27.63
N LYS A 463 17.56 7.77 27.92
CA LYS A 463 18.94 7.87 27.46
C LYS A 463 19.11 7.65 25.96
N ILE A 464 18.51 6.60 25.42
CA ILE A 464 18.78 6.13 24.05
C ILE A 464 17.91 6.85 23.03
N VAL A 465 16.67 7.22 23.40
CA VAL A 465 15.73 7.84 22.48
C VAL A 465 15.69 9.35 22.68
N LEU A 466 15.59 9.84 23.91
CA LEU A 466 15.46 11.28 24.22
C LEU A 466 16.80 11.99 24.51
N ASN A 467 17.92 11.30 24.38
CA ASN A 467 19.27 11.83 24.70
C ASN A 467 19.36 12.45 26.11
N SER A 468 18.58 11.96 27.09
CA SER A 468 18.54 12.47 28.48
C SER A 468 19.03 11.41 29.47
N ASN A 469 19.87 11.80 30.37
CA ASN A 469 20.36 10.92 31.46
C ASN A 469 19.52 11.01 32.74
N ILE A 470 18.57 11.92 32.81
CA ILE A 470 17.76 12.19 34.01
C ILE A 470 16.26 12.31 33.61
N ALA A 471 15.39 11.79 34.48
CA ALA A 471 13.95 12.01 34.39
C ALA A 471 13.61 13.45 34.82
N GLY A 472 12.50 14.00 34.24
CA GLY A 472 12.05 15.34 34.56
C GLY A 472 12.96 16.47 34.03
N ALA A 473 13.87 16.17 33.10
CA ALA A 473 14.59 17.20 32.38
C ALA A 473 13.60 18.04 31.54
N GLU A 474 13.75 19.37 31.61
CA GLU A 474 12.85 20.29 30.89
C GLU A 474 13.00 20.11 29.36
N MET A 475 11.88 20.00 28.67
CA MET A 475 11.87 19.90 27.21
C MET A 475 11.92 21.29 26.57
N HIS A 476 12.98 21.54 25.82
CA HIS A 476 13.17 22.78 25.08
C HIS A 476 12.88 22.57 23.59
N ILE A 477 12.17 23.51 23.01
CA ILE A 477 11.98 23.66 21.55
C ILE A 477 12.83 24.86 21.10
N SER A 478 13.65 24.67 20.09
CA SER A 478 14.61 25.68 19.68
C SER A 478 14.57 25.91 18.18
N SER A 479 14.29 27.17 17.76
CA SER A 479 14.51 27.57 16.37
C SER A 479 16.00 27.54 16.03
N ILE A 480 16.36 27.07 14.85
CA ILE A 480 17.75 27.01 14.40
C ILE A 480 18.06 28.33 13.66
N LYS A 481 19.09 29.05 14.13
CA LYS A 481 19.47 30.33 13.52
C LYS A 481 19.88 30.12 12.06
N GLY A 482 19.29 30.94 11.18
CA GLY A 482 19.58 30.93 9.75
C GLY A 482 18.93 29.79 8.97
N ILE A 483 18.08 28.96 9.61
CA ILE A 483 17.36 27.85 8.98
C ILE A 483 15.88 27.97 9.28
N ASP A 484 15.11 28.37 8.27
CA ASP A 484 13.67 28.52 8.39
C ASP A 484 12.98 27.15 8.30
N GLY A 485 11.89 26.99 9.06
CA GLY A 485 11.05 25.80 9.00
C GLY A 485 11.54 24.63 9.86
N GLU A 486 12.70 24.70 10.52
CA GLU A 486 13.22 23.68 11.40
C GLU A 486 13.19 24.11 12.87
N ILE A 487 12.76 23.19 13.74
CA ILE A 487 12.77 23.35 15.19
C ILE A 487 13.46 22.13 15.80
N ALA A 488 14.52 22.35 16.57
CA ALA A 488 15.20 21.31 17.34
C ALA A 488 14.43 20.98 18.64
N ILE A 489 14.38 19.69 18.99
CA ILE A 489 13.80 19.21 20.25
C ILE A 489 14.91 18.62 21.10
N ARG A 490 15.07 19.09 22.33
CA ARG A 490 16.10 18.61 23.27
C ARG A 490 15.57 18.53 24.69
N MET A 491 16.22 17.69 25.51
CA MET A 491 15.94 17.57 26.94
C MET A 491 17.07 18.30 27.71
N GLY A 492 16.73 19.36 28.46
CA GLY A 492 17.70 20.23 29.12
C GLY A 492 18.74 20.80 28.14
N ASP A 493 20.01 20.74 28.50
CA ASP A 493 21.12 21.18 27.67
C ASP A 493 21.77 20.07 26.83
N ASN A 494 21.13 18.89 26.75
CA ASN A 494 21.65 17.79 25.96
C ASN A 494 21.52 18.06 24.42
N GLU A 495 22.22 17.22 23.65
CA GLU A 495 22.10 17.18 22.18
C GLU A 495 20.64 16.97 21.75
N PRO A 496 20.17 17.64 20.69
CA PRO A 496 18.83 17.41 20.17
C PRO A 496 18.59 15.92 19.85
N PHE A 497 17.48 15.39 20.35
CA PHE A 497 17.03 14.05 20.00
C PHE A 497 16.03 14.04 18.85
N GLY A 498 15.44 15.17 18.54
CA GLY A 498 14.43 15.30 17.52
C GLY A 498 14.49 16.62 16.74
N VAL A 499 13.88 16.59 15.57
CA VAL A 499 13.69 17.76 14.72
C VAL A 499 12.27 17.79 14.20
N ILE A 500 11.66 18.99 14.23
CA ILE A 500 10.39 19.28 13.58
C ILE A 500 10.72 20.05 12.30
N ASN A 501 10.17 19.60 11.18
CA ASN A 501 10.31 20.31 9.90
C ASN A 501 8.92 20.62 9.35
N VAL A 502 8.52 21.89 9.41
CA VAL A 502 7.20 22.40 9.02
C VAL A 502 7.35 23.70 8.24
N GLY A 503 6.39 23.99 7.36
CA GLY A 503 6.45 25.20 6.51
C GLY A 503 6.37 26.53 7.28
N ASN A 504 5.68 26.55 8.42
CA ASN A 504 5.49 27.75 9.25
C ASN A 504 5.92 27.46 10.70
N SER A 505 7.22 27.52 10.95
CA SER A 505 7.80 27.28 12.29
C SER A 505 7.37 28.31 13.32
N SER A 506 7.15 29.56 12.89
CA SER A 506 6.80 30.67 13.81
C SER A 506 5.42 30.49 14.44
N GLU A 507 4.43 30.02 13.67
CA GLU A 507 3.09 29.77 14.18
C GLU A 507 3.06 28.56 15.12
N LEU A 508 3.80 27.50 14.77
CA LEU A 508 3.95 26.33 15.63
C LEU A 508 4.59 26.71 16.96
N ILE A 509 5.67 27.48 16.97
CA ILE A 509 6.33 27.97 18.20
C ILE A 509 5.34 28.75 19.07
N LYS A 510 4.47 29.58 18.48
CA LYS A 510 3.44 30.31 19.24
C LYS A 510 2.48 29.34 19.94
N ILE A 511 1.96 28.32 19.22
CA ILE A 511 1.06 27.32 19.79
C ILE A 511 1.75 26.52 20.88
N LEU A 512 3.01 26.13 20.67
CA LEU A 512 3.78 25.37 21.66
C LEU A 512 4.03 26.20 22.94
N LYS A 513 4.30 27.50 22.81
CA LYS A 513 4.38 28.40 23.98
C LYS A 513 3.06 28.48 24.75
N GLU A 514 1.93 28.57 24.06
CA GLU A 514 0.60 28.56 24.67
C GLU A 514 0.33 27.24 25.42
N ASN A 515 0.97 26.13 25.01
CA ASN A 515 0.91 24.82 25.65
C ASN A 515 2.03 24.59 26.71
N GLY A 516 2.75 25.63 27.12
CA GLY A 516 3.71 25.56 28.21
C GLY A 516 5.09 25.00 27.83
N PHE A 517 5.49 25.09 26.57
CA PHE A 517 6.85 24.77 26.14
C PHE A 517 7.73 26.02 26.13
N GLU A 518 8.95 25.86 26.64
CA GLU A 518 9.96 26.89 26.52
C GLU A 518 10.54 26.92 25.10
N ALA A 519 10.47 28.09 24.46
CA ALA A 519 11.01 28.26 23.11
C ALA A 519 12.25 29.14 23.14
N THR A 520 13.36 28.57 22.69
CA THR A 520 14.67 29.21 22.63
C THR A 520 15.16 29.33 21.16
N SER A 521 16.33 29.86 20.97
CA SER A 521 17.04 29.87 19.68
C SER A 521 18.41 29.28 19.85
N ILE A 522 18.80 28.37 18.99
CA ILE A 522 20.08 27.65 19.06
C ILE A 522 20.87 27.90 17.75
N ASP A 523 22.17 27.99 17.88
CA ASP A 523 23.08 28.09 16.74
C ASP A 523 23.79 26.73 16.53
N ILE A 524 23.36 25.97 15.51
CA ILE A 524 23.94 24.65 15.17
C ILE A 524 24.82 24.78 13.91
N GLY A 525 24.67 25.87 13.16
CA GLY A 525 25.42 26.10 11.92
C GLY A 525 25.04 25.25 10.71
N GLN A 526 24.12 24.29 10.87
CA GLN A 526 23.67 23.38 9.80
C GLN A 526 22.23 22.89 10.03
N SER A 527 21.58 22.45 8.95
CA SER A 527 20.24 21.85 9.01
C SER A 527 20.28 20.45 9.65
N LEU A 528 19.51 20.24 10.72
CA LEU A 528 19.35 18.94 11.34
C LEU A 528 18.60 17.96 10.43
N PHE A 529 17.68 18.47 9.61
CA PHE A 529 16.94 17.66 8.65
C PHE A 529 17.85 17.13 7.53
N GLN A 530 18.80 17.93 7.05
CA GLN A 530 19.76 17.47 6.04
C GLN A 530 20.73 16.44 6.59
N THR A 531 21.19 16.61 7.83
CA THR A 531 22.15 15.70 8.47
C THR A 531 21.52 14.48 9.13
N ILE A 532 20.20 14.32 9.03
CA ILE A 532 19.50 13.17 9.64
C ILE A 532 19.96 11.84 9.05
N THR A 533 20.41 11.81 7.80
CA THR A 533 20.93 10.61 7.11
C THR A 533 22.38 10.30 7.42
N ASP A 534 23.08 11.18 8.13
CA ASP A 534 24.47 10.96 8.49
C ASP A 534 24.58 9.83 9.52
N LYS A 535 25.63 9.01 9.42
CA LYS A 535 25.85 7.86 10.29
C LYS A 535 25.94 8.22 11.78
N ASP A 536 26.49 9.40 12.07
CA ASP A 536 26.71 9.91 13.42
C ASP A 536 25.56 10.76 13.95
N SER A 537 24.48 10.89 13.18
CA SER A 537 23.32 11.69 13.58
C SER A 537 22.71 11.21 14.89
N LYS A 538 22.54 12.11 15.84
CA LYS A 538 21.91 11.88 17.14
C LYS A 538 20.38 12.01 17.10
N ILE A 539 19.83 12.42 15.97
CA ILE A 539 18.39 12.58 15.81
C ILE A 539 17.73 11.20 15.73
N ASN A 540 16.80 10.97 16.64
CA ASN A 540 16.01 9.75 16.79
C ASN A 540 14.54 9.97 16.37
N LEU A 541 14.08 11.22 16.37
CA LEU A 541 12.72 11.63 16.12
C LEU A 541 12.65 12.68 15.03
N LEU A 542 11.81 12.46 14.03
CA LEU A 542 11.47 13.45 13.01
C LEU A 542 9.96 13.67 13.04
N ILE A 543 9.52 14.92 13.20
CA ILE A 543 8.13 15.31 13.10
C ILE A 543 8.00 16.25 11.91
N GLY A 544 7.06 15.98 11.00
CA GLY A 544 6.94 16.83 9.83
C GLY A 544 5.65 16.74 9.07
N SER A 545 5.57 17.64 8.07
CA SER A 545 4.46 17.72 7.14
C SER A 545 4.66 16.82 5.92
N LYS A 546 3.67 16.80 5.01
CA LYS A 546 3.69 16.11 3.71
C LYS A 546 4.95 16.28 2.86
N LYS A 547 5.80 17.28 3.13
CA LYS A 547 7.08 17.44 2.40
C LYS A 547 7.98 16.22 2.46
N PHE A 548 7.80 15.33 3.46
CA PHE A 548 8.53 14.05 3.52
C PHE A 548 8.02 13.01 2.53
N THR A 549 6.81 13.18 2.00
CA THR A 549 6.28 12.27 0.97
C THR A 549 6.99 12.45 -0.36
N GLU A 550 7.62 13.59 -0.57
CA GLU A 550 8.20 14.00 -1.85
C GLU A 550 9.66 14.45 -1.67
N GLY A 551 10.58 13.85 -2.42
CA GLY A 551 11.98 14.28 -2.48
C GLY A 551 12.92 13.85 -1.34
N TRP A 552 12.46 13.13 -0.30
CA TRP A 552 13.29 12.69 0.81
C TRP A 552 13.72 11.22 0.69
N ASN A 553 15.00 10.95 0.87
CA ASN A 553 15.57 9.61 0.80
C ASN A 553 16.30 9.26 2.10
N CYS A 554 15.72 8.37 2.92
CA CYS A 554 16.29 7.96 4.19
C CYS A 554 16.08 6.46 4.42
N TRP A 555 17.15 5.73 4.66
CA TRP A 555 17.13 4.28 4.93
C TRP A 555 16.88 3.96 6.42
N ARG A 556 17.01 4.97 7.29
CA ARG A 556 16.88 4.83 8.74
C ARG A 556 15.45 4.63 9.23
N VAL A 557 14.43 4.97 8.43
CA VAL A 557 13.03 4.91 8.86
C VAL A 557 12.66 3.50 9.29
N SER A 558 12.31 3.31 10.55
CA SER A 558 11.96 2.02 11.14
C SER A 558 10.58 2.02 11.81
N THR A 559 10.12 3.19 12.22
CA THR A 559 8.82 3.40 12.85
C THR A 559 8.18 4.68 12.29
N MET A 560 6.90 4.62 11.97
CA MET A 560 6.10 5.73 11.45
C MET A 560 4.85 5.93 12.30
N GLY A 561 4.64 7.15 12.78
CA GLY A 561 3.39 7.61 13.37
C GLY A 561 2.63 8.46 12.34
N LEU A 562 1.43 8.06 11.97
CA LEU A 562 0.60 8.79 11.00
C LEU A 562 -0.51 9.52 11.76
N MET A 563 -0.59 10.85 11.63
CA MET A 563 -1.50 11.73 12.36
C MET A 563 -2.50 12.36 11.41
N ASN A 564 -3.80 12.26 11.72
CA ASN A 564 -4.91 12.96 11.03
C ASN A 564 -4.80 13.06 9.50
N VAL A 565 -4.39 12.00 8.84
CA VAL A 565 -4.31 11.96 7.37
C VAL A 565 -5.68 11.61 6.82
N GLY A 566 -6.24 12.45 5.94
CA GLY A 566 -7.63 12.34 5.46
C GLY A 566 -7.86 11.25 4.41
N ARG A 567 -9.13 10.88 4.19
CA ARG A 567 -9.55 9.82 3.23
C ARG A 567 -9.15 10.10 1.77
N SER A 568 -8.92 11.35 1.39
CA SER A 568 -8.56 11.75 0.02
C SER A 568 -7.07 11.57 -0.33
N GLU A 569 -6.24 11.17 0.62
CA GLU A 569 -4.77 11.21 0.52
C GLU A 569 -4.11 9.82 0.33
N GLY A 570 -4.87 8.83 -0.10
CA GLY A 570 -4.40 7.43 -0.21
C GLY A 570 -3.09 7.24 -1.00
N SER A 571 -2.88 7.97 -2.10
CA SER A 571 -1.65 7.87 -2.90
C SER A 571 -0.40 8.41 -2.17
N GLU A 572 -0.55 9.45 -1.36
CA GLU A 572 0.55 10.06 -0.61
C GLU A 572 1.03 9.16 0.53
N ILE A 573 0.09 8.48 1.20
CA ILE A 573 0.42 7.51 2.25
C ILE A 573 1.18 6.33 1.68
N ILE A 574 0.78 5.87 0.50
CA ILE A 574 1.46 4.76 -0.19
C ILE A 574 2.90 5.17 -0.55
N GLN A 575 3.11 6.40 -1.00
CA GLN A 575 4.45 6.91 -1.27
C GLN A 575 5.28 6.99 0.01
N LEU A 576 4.69 7.47 1.10
CA LEU A 576 5.33 7.55 2.41
C LEU A 576 5.70 6.16 2.93
N PHE A 577 4.75 5.23 2.90
CA PHE A 577 4.98 3.82 3.23
C PHE A 577 6.10 3.22 2.39
N GLY A 578 6.06 3.43 1.07
CA GLY A 578 7.09 2.96 0.16
C GLY A 578 8.49 3.53 0.45
N ARG A 579 8.60 4.70 1.11
CA ARG A 579 9.87 5.23 1.61
C ARG A 579 10.31 4.53 2.91
N GLY A 580 9.35 4.25 3.80
CA GLY A 580 9.61 3.57 5.07
C GLY A 580 10.06 2.12 4.91
N VAL A 581 9.54 1.42 3.88
CA VAL A 581 9.92 0.01 3.61
C VAL A 581 11.25 -0.15 2.85
N ARG A 582 11.98 0.92 2.57
CA ARG A 582 13.30 0.82 1.94
C ARG A 582 14.28 0.03 2.80
N LEU A 583 15.00 -0.89 2.16
CA LEU A 583 16.00 -1.74 2.77
C LEU A 583 17.18 -1.89 1.82
N MET A 584 18.40 -1.62 2.29
CA MET A 584 19.61 -1.87 1.50
C MET A 584 19.95 -3.36 1.44
N GLY A 585 19.84 -4.04 2.57
CA GLY A 585 20.03 -5.49 2.70
C GLY A 585 21.47 -5.99 2.56
N TYR A 586 21.64 -7.28 2.76
CA TYR A 586 22.93 -7.94 2.63
C TYR A 586 23.45 -7.79 1.19
N LYS A 587 24.75 -7.41 1.06
CA LYS A 587 25.39 -7.15 -0.24
C LYS A 587 24.63 -6.15 -1.14
N LYS A 588 23.88 -5.24 -0.56
CA LYS A 588 23.01 -4.27 -1.29
C LYS A 588 21.96 -4.94 -2.17
N SER A 589 21.48 -6.12 -1.77
CA SER A 589 20.50 -6.90 -2.51
C SER A 589 19.12 -6.27 -2.55
N LEU A 590 18.82 -5.32 -1.68
CA LEU A 590 17.50 -4.74 -1.37
C LEU A 590 16.53 -5.75 -0.72
N LYS A 591 16.96 -7.01 -0.49
CA LYS A 591 16.13 -8.09 0.06
C LYS A 591 16.26 -8.20 1.57
N ARG A 592 15.16 -8.61 2.20
CA ARG A 592 15.16 -9.06 3.59
C ARG A 592 16.11 -10.25 3.75
N SER A 593 16.83 -10.35 4.86
CA SER A 593 17.85 -11.38 5.08
C SER A 593 17.30 -12.80 4.97
N ARG A 594 16.06 -13.04 5.46
CA ARG A 594 15.40 -14.35 5.32
C ARG A 594 15.11 -14.68 3.85
N ALA A 595 14.63 -13.70 3.07
CA ALA A 595 14.39 -13.88 1.65
C ALA A 595 15.71 -14.09 0.88
N TYR A 596 16.75 -13.31 1.22
CA TYR A 596 18.09 -13.52 0.66
C TYR A 596 18.60 -14.94 0.95
N LYS A 597 18.48 -15.43 2.20
CA LYS A 597 18.87 -16.79 2.57
C LYS A 597 18.09 -17.85 1.79
N LYS A 598 16.81 -17.63 1.56
CA LYS A 598 15.94 -18.58 0.86
C LYS A 598 16.22 -18.65 -0.64
N PHE A 599 16.45 -17.51 -1.29
CA PHE A 599 16.51 -17.43 -2.75
C PHE A 599 17.91 -17.34 -3.33
N ASP A 600 18.88 -16.80 -2.58
CA ASP A 600 20.20 -16.45 -3.11
C ASP A 600 21.35 -17.24 -2.45
N ASP A 601 21.39 -17.32 -1.11
CA ASP A 601 22.48 -17.98 -0.37
C ASP A 601 22.01 -18.60 0.95
N SER A 602 21.76 -19.90 0.92
CA SER A 602 21.31 -20.66 2.11
C SER A 602 22.32 -20.72 3.27
N THR A 603 23.60 -20.38 3.00
CA THR A 603 24.69 -20.49 3.98
C THR A 603 24.85 -19.24 4.86
N ILE A 604 24.16 -18.14 4.50
CA ILE A 604 24.27 -16.90 5.27
C ILE A 604 23.85 -17.08 6.72
N ASP A 605 24.72 -16.66 7.63
CA ASP A 605 24.41 -16.58 9.05
C ASP A 605 23.73 -15.23 9.37
N ILE A 606 22.46 -15.29 9.79
CA ILE A 606 21.63 -14.13 10.11
C ILE A 606 21.58 -14.01 11.65
N PRO A 607 22.00 -12.89 12.24
CA PRO A 607 21.85 -12.67 13.67
C PRO A 607 20.38 -12.84 14.08
N LYS A 608 20.14 -13.56 15.17
CA LYS A 608 18.79 -13.77 15.68
C LYS A 608 18.11 -12.42 15.95
N TYR A 609 16.86 -12.27 15.57
CA TYR A 609 16.04 -11.04 15.66
C TYR A 609 16.40 -9.90 14.67
N THR A 610 17.20 -10.16 13.64
CA THR A 610 17.47 -9.17 12.57
C THR A 610 16.17 -8.67 11.92
N GLU A 611 15.14 -9.50 11.84
CA GLU A 611 13.81 -9.16 11.34
C GLU A 611 13.18 -7.96 12.03
N LEU A 612 13.51 -7.67 13.29
CA LEU A 612 13.03 -6.47 13.99
C LEU A 612 13.42 -5.17 13.26
N LEU A 613 14.65 -5.14 12.70
CA LEU A 613 15.15 -3.98 11.95
C LEU A 613 14.76 -4.00 10.47
N GLU A 614 14.39 -5.16 9.97
CA GLU A 614 13.87 -5.34 8.62
C GLU A 614 12.33 -5.22 8.55
N THR A 615 11.71 -4.73 9.63
CA THR A 615 10.26 -4.47 9.74
C THR A 615 10.00 -2.99 9.98
N LEU A 616 9.10 -2.40 9.20
CA LEU A 616 8.56 -1.06 9.40
C LEU A 616 7.33 -1.14 10.32
N ASN A 617 7.37 -0.49 11.47
CA ASN A 617 6.19 -0.31 12.31
C ASN A 617 5.44 0.95 11.89
N VAL A 618 4.16 0.82 11.54
CA VAL A 618 3.26 1.94 11.18
C VAL A 618 2.15 2.04 12.21
N PHE A 619 2.05 3.18 12.86
CA PHE A 619 1.08 3.46 13.89
C PHE A 619 0.14 4.59 13.45
N GLY A 620 -1.17 4.33 13.42
CA GLY A 620 -2.19 5.34 13.18
C GLY A 620 -2.60 6.03 14.49
N VAL A 621 -2.67 7.37 14.46
CA VAL A 621 -3.21 8.18 15.55
C VAL A 621 -4.38 8.98 14.99
N ARG A 622 -5.63 8.63 15.34
CA ARG A 622 -6.87 9.20 14.78
C ARG A 622 -6.94 9.11 13.26
N ALA A 623 -6.62 7.94 12.70
CA ALA A 623 -6.42 7.79 11.28
C ALA A 623 -7.58 7.05 10.61
N ASP A 624 -8.60 7.77 10.17
CA ASP A 624 -9.77 7.23 9.43
C ASP A 624 -9.40 6.56 8.11
N TYR A 625 -8.24 6.90 7.55
CA TYR A 625 -7.75 6.41 6.27
C TYR A 625 -7.04 5.04 6.35
N MET A 626 -6.74 4.52 7.55
CA MET A 626 -6.08 3.21 7.67
C MET A 626 -6.89 2.09 7.03
N GLN A 627 -8.21 2.24 6.97
CA GLN A 627 -9.06 1.35 6.19
C GLN A 627 -8.75 1.49 4.69
N THR A 628 -8.59 2.70 4.17
CA THR A 628 -8.21 2.95 2.77
C THR A 628 -6.82 2.37 2.44
N PHE A 629 -5.89 2.44 3.39
CA PHE A 629 -4.56 1.84 3.24
C PHE A 629 -4.64 0.30 3.28
N LYS A 630 -5.46 -0.27 4.16
CA LYS A 630 -5.75 -1.70 4.19
C LYS A 630 -6.39 -2.15 2.87
N ASP A 631 -7.40 -1.42 2.39
CA ASP A 631 -8.05 -1.68 1.10
C ASP A 631 -7.05 -1.59 -0.07
N PHE A 632 -6.03 -0.72 0.05
CA PHE A 632 -4.93 -0.66 -0.92
C PHE A 632 -4.09 -1.93 -0.89
N LEU A 633 -3.59 -2.34 0.26
CA LEU A 633 -2.80 -3.58 0.40
C LEU A 633 -3.59 -4.78 -0.12
N GLU A 634 -4.87 -4.87 0.21
CA GLU A 634 -5.77 -5.92 -0.30
C GLU A 634 -5.98 -5.82 -1.82
N SER A 635 -6.11 -4.61 -2.36
CA SER A 635 -6.27 -4.41 -3.81
C SER A 635 -5.04 -4.80 -4.61
N GLU A 636 -3.86 -4.63 -4.01
CA GLU A 636 -2.57 -5.07 -4.57
C GLU A 636 -2.28 -6.56 -4.30
N ASN A 637 -3.21 -7.32 -3.66
CA ASN A 637 -3.00 -8.69 -3.18
C ASN A 637 -1.75 -8.86 -2.29
N ILE A 638 -1.40 -7.82 -1.56
CA ILE A 638 -0.31 -7.88 -0.61
C ILE A 638 -0.85 -8.53 0.67
N PRO A 639 -0.15 -9.52 1.24
CA PRO A 639 -0.53 -10.10 2.51
C PRO A 639 -0.71 -8.99 3.55
N ASN A 640 -1.84 -8.96 4.23
CA ASN A 640 -2.14 -7.95 5.26
C ASN A 640 -1.31 -8.15 6.54
N GLY A 641 -0.10 -8.68 6.44
CA GLY A 641 0.74 -8.99 7.59
C GLY A 641 0.16 -10.06 8.55
N GLU A 642 -1.05 -10.52 8.27
CA GLU A 642 -1.72 -11.55 9.08
C GLU A 642 -1.45 -12.97 8.57
N GLU A 643 -0.90 -13.12 7.35
CA GLU A 643 -0.91 -14.42 6.69
C GLU A 643 0.33 -14.61 5.78
N GLU A 644 1.30 -15.39 6.23
CA GLU A 644 2.16 -16.08 5.27
C GLU A 644 1.27 -16.99 4.43
N MET A 645 1.25 -16.77 3.11
CA MET A 645 0.44 -17.56 2.19
C MET A 645 1.32 -18.53 1.40
N ILE A 646 1.00 -19.80 1.44
CA ILE A 646 1.54 -20.77 0.50
C ILE A 646 0.42 -21.15 -0.47
N GLN A 647 0.69 -21.02 -1.75
CA GLN A 647 -0.20 -21.51 -2.80
C GLN A 647 0.23 -22.91 -3.20
N ILE A 648 -0.70 -23.86 -3.11
CA ILE A 648 -0.54 -25.23 -3.57
C ILE A 648 -1.49 -25.44 -4.74
N ASP A 649 -0.95 -25.72 -5.91
CA ASP A 649 -1.74 -26.04 -7.09
C ASP A 649 -2.05 -27.53 -7.09
N LEU A 650 -3.35 -27.86 -7.05
CA LEU A 650 -3.87 -29.22 -7.04
C LEU A 650 -4.34 -29.60 -8.45
N PRO A 651 -3.76 -30.63 -9.07
CA PRO A 651 -4.20 -31.09 -10.37
C PRO A 651 -5.62 -31.67 -10.30
N VAL A 652 -6.39 -31.51 -11.38
CA VAL A 652 -7.75 -32.02 -11.51
C VAL A 652 -7.78 -33.26 -12.39
N ILE A 653 -8.42 -34.32 -11.90
CA ILE A 653 -8.77 -35.49 -12.73
C ILE A 653 -10.20 -35.30 -13.22
N LYS A 654 -10.35 -35.01 -14.53
CA LYS A 654 -11.67 -34.85 -15.16
C LYS A 654 -12.34 -36.21 -15.33
N ASN A 655 -13.30 -36.52 -14.46
CA ASN A 655 -14.13 -37.71 -14.65
C ASN A 655 -15.37 -37.39 -15.49
N LYS A 656 -15.25 -37.55 -16.80
CA LYS A 656 -16.35 -37.33 -17.75
C LYS A 656 -17.59 -38.24 -17.51
N GLU A 657 -17.43 -39.37 -16.83
CA GLU A 657 -18.57 -40.24 -16.48
C GLU A 657 -19.36 -39.74 -15.26
N ALA A 658 -18.71 -38.98 -14.35
CA ALA A 658 -19.43 -38.37 -13.22
C ALA A 658 -20.39 -37.26 -13.69
N LEU A 659 -20.09 -36.58 -14.81
CA LEU A 659 -20.97 -35.59 -15.43
C LEU A 659 -22.29 -36.20 -15.95
N LYS A 660 -22.32 -37.48 -16.26
CA LYS A 660 -23.54 -38.20 -16.60
C LYS A 660 -24.52 -38.37 -15.43
N LYS A 661 -24.06 -38.15 -14.19
CA LYS A 661 -24.89 -38.24 -12.96
C LYS A 661 -25.60 -36.91 -12.61
N LYS A 662 -25.85 -35.99 -13.50
CA LYS A 662 -26.67 -34.80 -13.33
C LYS A 662 -26.53 -34.16 -11.95
N LEU A 663 -25.42 -33.44 -11.71
CA LEU A 663 -25.21 -32.64 -10.50
C LEU A 663 -26.26 -31.53 -10.42
N LYS A 664 -26.76 -31.24 -9.21
CA LYS A 664 -27.77 -30.20 -8.99
C LYS A 664 -27.26 -29.17 -8.00
N THR A 665 -27.52 -27.91 -8.26
CA THR A 665 -27.33 -26.80 -7.33
C THR A 665 -28.65 -26.14 -6.98
N LEU A 666 -28.68 -25.40 -5.86
CA LEU A 666 -29.82 -24.57 -5.49
C LEU A 666 -29.65 -23.17 -6.11
N ARG A 667 -30.64 -22.72 -6.86
CA ARG A 667 -30.63 -21.41 -7.49
C ARG A 667 -32.03 -20.76 -7.42
N LEU A 668 -32.04 -19.44 -7.21
CA LEU A 668 -33.26 -18.67 -7.37
C LEU A 668 -33.56 -18.58 -8.87
N PRO A 669 -34.82 -18.78 -9.33
CA PRO A 669 -35.19 -18.59 -10.74
C PRO A 669 -34.76 -17.22 -11.27
N ASP A 670 -34.23 -17.17 -12.50
CA ASP A 670 -33.67 -15.96 -13.12
C ASP A 670 -34.67 -14.81 -13.29
N ASN A 671 -35.96 -15.12 -13.31
CA ASN A 671 -37.05 -14.14 -13.41
C ASN A 671 -37.42 -13.50 -12.06
N LEU A 672 -36.83 -13.96 -10.95
CA LEU A 672 -37.12 -13.47 -9.60
C LEU A 672 -35.98 -12.63 -9.05
N ASN A 673 -36.34 -11.53 -8.41
CA ASN A 673 -35.38 -10.63 -7.77
C ASN A 673 -35.99 -10.05 -6.50
N TYR A 674 -35.36 -10.31 -5.34
CA TYR A 674 -35.83 -9.83 -4.04
C TYR A 674 -36.13 -8.33 -4.00
N LYS A 675 -35.35 -7.49 -4.66
CA LYS A 675 -35.53 -6.04 -4.65
C LYS A 675 -36.76 -5.58 -5.44
N LYS A 676 -37.21 -6.37 -6.42
CA LYS A 676 -38.31 -6.01 -7.34
C LYS A 676 -39.60 -6.74 -6.98
N ASP A 677 -39.50 -8.02 -6.68
CA ASP A 677 -40.64 -8.93 -6.65
C ASP A 677 -41.08 -9.27 -5.21
N ALA A 678 -40.21 -9.06 -4.21
CA ALA A 678 -40.61 -9.23 -2.81
C ALA A 678 -41.45 -8.06 -2.30
N PRO A 679 -42.33 -8.27 -1.28
CA PRO A 679 -42.99 -7.20 -0.57
C PRO A 679 -41.96 -6.21 -0.01
N LYS A 680 -42.25 -4.92 -0.09
CA LYS A 680 -41.38 -3.87 0.44
C LYS A 680 -41.53 -3.79 1.96
N PRO A 681 -40.56 -4.26 2.75
CA PRO A 681 -40.70 -4.29 4.18
C PRO A 681 -40.53 -2.90 4.80
N ILE A 682 -41.27 -2.69 5.90
CA ILE A 682 -41.03 -1.55 6.79
C ILE A 682 -39.91 -1.96 7.76
N PHE A 683 -38.91 -1.11 7.91
CA PHE A 683 -37.80 -1.31 8.82
C PHE A 683 -38.29 -1.22 10.28
N ARG A 684 -38.27 -2.33 10.97
CA ARG A 684 -38.77 -2.50 12.36
C ARG A 684 -38.02 -3.63 13.07
N LEU A 685 -38.23 -3.78 14.34
CA LEU A 685 -37.71 -4.92 15.09
C LEU A 685 -38.33 -6.23 14.61
N ILE A 686 -37.49 -7.23 14.40
CA ILE A 686 -37.89 -8.63 14.16
C ILE A 686 -37.15 -9.55 15.14
N PRO A 687 -37.80 -10.60 15.63
CA PRO A 687 -37.18 -11.52 16.56
C PRO A 687 -35.92 -12.20 16.00
N GLY A 688 -34.96 -12.51 16.87
CA GLY A 688 -33.78 -13.32 16.53
C GLY A 688 -32.59 -12.53 16.00
N ILE A 689 -32.67 -11.20 15.97
CA ILE A 689 -31.52 -10.35 15.66
C ILE A 689 -30.97 -9.76 16.95
N SER A 690 -29.69 -10.02 17.22
CA SER A 690 -28.94 -9.38 18.29
C SER A 690 -27.69 -8.72 17.73
N ILE A 691 -27.40 -7.50 18.20
CA ILE A 691 -26.27 -6.67 17.76
C ILE A 691 -25.39 -6.35 18.97
N VAL A 692 -24.10 -6.49 18.79
CA VAL A 692 -23.11 -6.03 19.76
C VAL A 692 -22.36 -4.84 19.17
N GLN A 693 -22.34 -3.75 19.93
CA GLN A 693 -21.51 -2.58 19.61
C GLN A 693 -20.45 -2.46 20.70
N ASP A 694 -19.21 -2.64 20.29
CA ASP A 694 -18.06 -2.48 21.16
C ASP A 694 -17.48 -1.07 20.94
N CYS A 695 -17.55 -0.24 21.99
CA CYS A 695 -17.04 1.13 22.00
C CYS A 695 -15.74 1.24 22.82
N TYR A 696 -15.23 0.13 23.35
CA TYR A 696 -13.88 0.12 23.87
C TYR A 696 -12.89 0.31 22.72
N ALA A 697 -11.79 0.97 23.01
CA ALA A 697 -10.75 1.19 22.01
C ALA A 697 -10.31 -0.13 21.39
N GLN A 698 -10.62 -0.29 20.12
CA GLN A 698 -10.21 -1.46 19.33
C GLN A 698 -9.00 -1.09 18.49
N LEU A 699 -7.92 -1.85 18.67
CA LEU A 699 -6.74 -1.75 17.82
C LEU A 699 -6.87 -2.76 16.68
N GLN A 700 -6.83 -2.27 15.46
CA GLN A 700 -6.73 -3.14 14.29
C GLN A 700 -5.27 -3.55 14.13
N GLN A 701 -5.00 -4.84 14.34
CA GLN A 701 -3.66 -5.41 14.19
C GLN A 701 -3.58 -6.18 12.86
N ASN A 702 -2.58 -5.83 12.06
CA ASN A 702 -2.18 -6.56 10.87
C ASN A 702 -0.74 -7.05 11.08
N THR A 703 -0.58 -8.24 11.67
CA THR A 703 0.73 -8.85 11.92
C THR A 703 0.71 -10.35 11.70
N SER A 704 1.87 -10.89 11.36
CA SER A 704 2.10 -12.32 11.17
C SER A 704 2.23 -13.14 12.47
N VAL A 705 2.13 -12.50 13.64
CA VAL A 705 2.29 -13.19 14.94
C VAL A 705 1.00 -13.13 15.74
N SER A 706 0.47 -14.29 16.14
CA SER A 706 -0.74 -14.37 16.98
C SER A 706 -0.47 -13.89 18.40
N ALA A 707 -1.35 -12.99 18.89
CA ALA A 707 -1.38 -12.58 20.28
C ALA A 707 -2.07 -13.65 21.15
N GLY A 708 -1.65 -13.79 22.41
CA GLY A 708 -2.29 -14.70 23.36
C GLY A 708 -3.68 -14.23 23.79
N ASP A 709 -4.56 -15.17 24.14
CA ASP A 709 -5.91 -14.87 24.61
C ASP A 709 -5.88 -14.35 26.07
N PHE A 710 -6.26 -13.08 26.26
CA PHE A 710 -6.53 -12.50 27.57
C PHE A 710 -7.91 -11.81 27.50
N GLU A 711 -8.87 -12.29 28.29
CA GLU A 711 -10.18 -11.65 28.43
C GLU A 711 -10.09 -10.49 29.44
N SER A 712 -10.51 -9.29 29.02
CA SER A 712 -10.78 -8.18 29.94
C SER A 712 -12.29 -8.05 30.20
N GLN A 713 -12.65 -7.75 31.44
CA GLN A 713 -14.03 -7.50 31.82
C GLN A 713 -14.48 -6.14 31.27
N LYS A 714 -15.51 -6.14 30.40
CA LYS A 714 -16.09 -4.94 29.78
C LYS A 714 -17.44 -4.65 30.41
N ASP A 715 -17.77 -3.38 30.63
CA ASP A 715 -19.08 -2.98 31.06
C ASP A 715 -20.13 -3.19 29.96
N GLU A 716 -21.22 -3.86 30.24
CA GLU A 716 -22.36 -3.98 29.36
C GLU A 716 -23.37 -2.87 29.67
N CYS A 717 -23.73 -2.09 28.67
CA CYS A 717 -24.61 -0.95 28.80
C CYS A 717 -25.73 -0.96 27.76
N HIS A 718 -26.80 -0.24 28.08
CA HIS A 718 -27.93 0.05 27.19
C HIS A 718 -28.32 1.53 27.34
N PHE A 719 -28.94 2.10 26.31
CA PHE A 719 -29.45 3.47 26.42
C PHE A 719 -30.61 3.54 27.39
N GLU A 720 -30.56 4.52 28.28
CA GLU A 720 -31.71 4.87 29.13
C GLU A 720 -32.71 5.74 28.35
N ASN A 721 -33.99 5.66 28.68
CA ASN A 721 -35.03 6.40 27.99
C ASN A 721 -34.87 7.93 28.04
N ASN A 722 -34.28 8.48 29.08
CA ASN A 722 -33.94 9.89 29.23
C ASN A 722 -32.91 10.32 28.17
N ILE A 723 -31.95 9.47 27.86
CA ILE A 723 -30.92 9.72 26.81
C ILE A 723 -31.58 9.63 25.44
N ILE A 724 -32.36 8.59 25.17
CA ILE A 724 -33.06 8.37 23.89
C ILE A 724 -33.96 9.56 23.52
N MET A 725 -34.58 10.22 24.52
CA MET A 725 -35.39 11.42 24.30
C MET A 725 -34.59 12.64 23.81
N LEU A 726 -33.30 12.70 24.06
CA LEU A 726 -32.43 13.80 23.65
C LEU A 726 -31.94 13.69 22.21
N PHE A 727 -32.13 12.54 21.55
CA PHE A 727 -31.63 12.29 20.21
C PHE A 727 -32.38 13.06 19.13
N ASP A 728 -31.68 13.55 18.14
CA ASP A 728 -32.25 14.13 16.93
C ASP A 728 -32.65 13.03 15.92
N TYR A 729 -33.92 12.65 15.97
CA TYR A 729 -34.50 11.62 15.08
C TYR A 729 -34.52 12.04 13.59
N ASN A 730 -34.43 13.33 13.27
CA ASN A 730 -34.29 13.77 11.88
C ASN A 730 -32.90 13.41 11.35
N LYS A 731 -31.87 13.67 12.15
CA LYS A 731 -30.50 13.31 11.82
C LYS A 731 -30.35 11.78 11.71
N ILE A 732 -30.87 11.03 12.69
CA ILE A 732 -30.83 9.56 12.68
C ILE A 732 -31.51 9.02 11.41
N TRP A 733 -32.72 9.47 11.12
CA TRP A 733 -33.47 9.03 9.95
C TRP A 733 -32.72 9.31 8.65
N LEU A 734 -32.16 10.51 8.48
CA LEU A 734 -31.40 10.90 7.30
C LEU A 734 -30.15 10.01 7.11
N GLU A 735 -29.44 9.75 8.19
CA GLU A 735 -28.25 8.88 8.17
C GLU A 735 -28.60 7.44 7.78
N ILE A 736 -29.73 6.90 8.23
CA ILE A 736 -30.15 5.53 7.86
C ILE A 736 -30.69 5.48 6.43
N GLU A 737 -31.38 6.53 5.97
CA GLU A 737 -31.81 6.66 4.56
C GLU A 737 -30.61 6.74 3.61
N ASN A 738 -29.57 7.52 3.95
CA ASN A 738 -28.33 7.59 3.19
C ASN A 738 -27.64 6.22 3.15
N TYR A 739 -27.53 5.55 4.30
CA TYR A 739 -26.93 4.21 4.41
C TYR A 739 -27.68 3.16 3.58
N LYS A 740 -29.02 3.18 3.60
CA LYS A 740 -29.87 2.35 2.75
C LYS A 740 -29.54 2.54 1.27
N ASN A 741 -29.40 3.81 0.84
CA ASN A 741 -29.09 4.14 -0.55
C ASN A 741 -27.66 3.72 -0.94
N GLU A 742 -26.67 3.94 -0.08
CA GLU A 742 -25.28 3.46 -0.27
C GLU A 742 -25.21 1.95 -0.45
N LYS A 743 -25.99 1.21 0.34
CA LYS A 743 -26.09 -0.27 0.24
C LYS A 743 -27.02 -0.73 -0.89
N ASN A 744 -27.59 0.19 -1.65
CA ASN A 744 -28.53 -0.12 -2.76
C ASN A 744 -29.71 -1.01 -2.31
N ARG A 745 -30.29 -0.73 -1.11
CA ARG A 745 -31.43 -1.47 -0.53
C ARG A 745 -32.73 -0.67 -0.60
N TYR A 746 -32.99 -0.07 -1.75
CA TYR A 746 -34.09 0.87 -2.01
C TYR A 746 -35.50 0.27 -1.79
N ASN A 747 -35.62 -1.05 -1.66
CA ASN A 747 -36.90 -1.73 -1.41
C ASN A 747 -37.33 -1.74 0.05
N VAL A 748 -36.57 -1.14 0.99
CA VAL A 748 -36.95 -1.06 2.40
C VAL A 748 -37.51 0.33 2.70
N HIS A 749 -38.64 0.40 3.43
CA HIS A 749 -39.21 1.65 3.92
C HIS A 749 -38.73 1.93 5.34
N ILE A 750 -38.23 3.13 5.61
CA ILE A 750 -37.77 3.55 6.92
C ILE A 750 -38.69 4.65 7.42
N LEU A 751 -39.48 4.34 8.45
CA LEU A 751 -40.40 5.27 9.10
C LEU A 751 -39.69 5.84 10.34
N LYS A 752 -39.83 7.15 10.54
CA LYS A 752 -39.15 7.85 11.66
C LYS A 752 -39.68 7.39 13.03
N GLU A 753 -40.97 7.11 13.11
CA GLU A 753 -41.64 6.63 14.29
C GLU A 753 -41.15 5.23 14.71
N GLU A 754 -40.80 4.40 13.75
CA GLU A 754 -40.27 3.07 14.02
C GLU A 754 -38.80 3.13 14.52
N LEU A 755 -38.02 4.09 14.10
CA LEU A 755 -36.62 4.26 14.59
C LEU A 755 -36.59 4.56 16.09
N LYS A 756 -37.57 5.33 16.59
CA LYS A 756 -37.70 5.59 18.03
C LYS A 756 -38.05 4.31 18.79
N LYS A 757 -39.03 3.54 18.33
CA LYS A 757 -39.41 2.26 18.94
C LYS A 757 -38.28 1.25 18.95
N ILE A 758 -37.46 1.25 17.87
CA ILE A 758 -36.28 0.38 17.75
C ILE A 758 -35.27 0.70 18.88
N LEU A 759 -35.03 1.99 19.17
CA LEU A 759 -34.08 2.38 20.23
C LEU A 759 -34.64 2.23 21.64
N GLU A 760 -35.95 2.36 21.83
CA GLU A 760 -36.63 2.18 23.13
C GLU A 760 -36.63 0.72 23.62
N ASP A 761 -36.54 -0.23 22.68
CA ASP A 761 -36.38 -1.66 22.99
C ASP A 761 -34.88 -2.02 23.03
N ASN A 762 -34.37 -2.27 24.21
CA ASN A 762 -32.96 -2.63 24.42
C ASN A 762 -32.68 -4.13 24.37
N SER A 763 -33.66 -4.96 23.99
CA SER A 763 -33.49 -6.43 23.95
C SER A 763 -32.67 -6.95 22.79
N TRP A 764 -32.48 -6.14 21.75
CA TRP A 764 -31.80 -6.53 20.50
C TRP A 764 -30.34 -6.09 20.38
N TYR A 765 -29.83 -5.28 21.31
CA TYR A 765 -28.45 -4.81 21.28
C TYR A 765 -27.81 -4.86 22.66
N THR A 766 -26.48 -4.89 22.65
CA THR A 766 -25.60 -4.69 23.82
C THR A 766 -24.49 -3.74 23.42
N ILE A 767 -24.20 -2.75 24.25
CA ILE A 767 -23.09 -1.81 24.06
C ILE A 767 -22.02 -2.13 25.10
N PHE A 768 -20.84 -2.45 24.65
CA PHE A 768 -19.66 -2.50 25.53
C PHE A 768 -19.00 -1.12 25.55
N ILE A 769 -19.16 -0.41 26.65
CA ILE A 769 -18.63 0.94 26.85
C ILE A 769 -18.42 1.18 28.37
N PRO A 770 -17.36 1.93 28.78
CA PRO A 770 -17.23 2.31 30.19
C PRO A 770 -18.48 3.05 30.66
N LYS A 771 -19.02 2.66 31.84
CA LYS A 771 -20.25 3.26 32.38
C LYS A 771 -20.21 4.78 32.51
N ALA A 772 -19.05 5.34 32.85
CA ALA A 772 -18.85 6.78 32.92
C ALA A 772 -19.06 7.49 31.55
N GLU A 773 -18.88 6.79 30.45
CA GLU A 773 -19.11 7.35 29.12
C GLU A 773 -20.58 7.30 28.68
N MET A 774 -21.44 6.65 29.42
CA MET A 774 -22.90 6.69 29.22
C MET A 774 -23.54 7.89 29.91
N GLU A 775 -22.84 8.57 30.81
CA GLU A 775 -23.33 9.77 31.49
C GLU A 775 -23.32 10.97 30.54
N VAL A 776 -24.37 11.79 30.63
CA VAL A 776 -24.53 13.00 29.79
C VAL A 776 -24.30 14.24 30.62
N HIS A 777 -23.19 14.93 30.37
CA HIS A 777 -22.84 16.18 31.01
C HIS A 777 -22.89 17.39 30.05
N SER A 778 -22.90 17.11 28.73
CA SER A 778 -22.85 18.12 27.67
C SER A 778 -23.60 17.69 26.42
N PHE A 779 -23.84 18.64 25.50
CA PHE A 779 -24.39 18.32 24.17
C PHE A 779 -23.47 17.42 23.36
N ALA A 780 -22.15 17.51 23.57
CA ALA A 780 -21.18 16.65 22.89
C ALA A 780 -21.36 15.16 23.28
N ASP A 781 -21.74 14.91 24.55
CA ASP A 781 -22.01 13.53 24.99
C ASP A 781 -23.29 12.99 24.33
N VAL A 782 -24.33 13.82 24.20
CA VAL A 782 -25.55 13.45 23.49
C VAL A 782 -25.22 13.11 22.03
N GLU A 783 -24.41 13.93 21.36
CA GLU A 783 -24.01 13.69 19.96
C GLU A 783 -23.19 12.41 19.81
N ARG A 784 -22.25 12.14 20.71
CA ARG A 784 -21.47 10.91 20.77
C ARG A 784 -22.37 9.68 20.92
N LEU A 785 -23.27 9.67 21.90
CA LEU A 785 -24.20 8.57 22.15
C LEU A 785 -25.17 8.37 20.98
N GLN A 786 -25.63 9.45 20.35
CA GLN A 786 -26.44 9.39 19.14
C GLN A 786 -25.69 8.75 17.95
N ASN A 787 -24.39 9.02 17.79
CA ASN A 787 -23.58 8.38 16.76
C ASN A 787 -23.41 6.86 17.02
N ILE A 788 -23.31 6.44 18.29
CA ILE A 788 -23.34 5.02 18.68
C ILE A 788 -24.70 4.40 18.33
N ALA A 789 -25.80 5.09 18.61
CA ALA A 789 -27.15 4.64 18.24
C ALA A 789 -27.30 4.47 16.71
N ILE A 790 -26.78 5.41 15.92
CA ILE A 790 -26.75 5.33 14.45
C ILE A 790 -25.97 4.11 14.00
N ALA A 791 -24.80 3.85 14.59
CA ALA A 791 -23.98 2.68 14.24
C ALA A 791 -24.70 1.35 14.57
N LEU A 792 -25.36 1.27 15.70
CA LEU A 792 -26.20 0.11 16.09
C LEU A 792 -27.33 -0.12 15.08
N ILE A 793 -28.08 0.94 14.72
CA ILE A 793 -29.18 0.83 13.77
C ILE A 793 -28.66 0.41 12.38
N LYS A 794 -27.50 0.93 11.92
CA LYS A 794 -26.88 0.51 10.64
C LYS A 794 -26.53 -0.99 10.65
N LYS A 795 -25.95 -1.50 11.74
CA LYS A 795 -25.67 -2.94 11.90
C LYS A 795 -26.95 -3.79 11.94
N TYR A 796 -27.96 -3.29 12.64
CA TYR A 796 -29.27 -3.95 12.70
C TYR A 796 -29.92 -4.00 11.31
N PHE A 797 -29.88 -2.91 10.57
CA PHE A 797 -30.41 -2.80 9.21
C PHE A 797 -29.76 -3.82 8.26
N ASP A 798 -28.47 -4.05 8.40
CA ASP A 798 -27.77 -5.08 7.62
C ASP A 798 -28.29 -6.49 7.90
N LYS A 799 -28.41 -6.86 9.17
CA LYS A 799 -28.94 -8.18 9.57
C LYS A 799 -30.42 -8.32 9.22
N PHE A 800 -31.23 -7.29 9.46
CA PHE A 800 -32.64 -7.22 9.09
C PHE A 800 -32.83 -7.53 7.60
N TYR A 801 -32.04 -6.88 6.73
CA TYR A 801 -32.11 -7.11 5.29
C TYR A 801 -31.74 -8.54 4.89
N VAL A 802 -30.68 -9.10 5.48
CA VAL A 802 -30.22 -10.47 5.18
C VAL A 802 -31.27 -11.49 5.62
N VAL A 803 -31.85 -11.34 6.80
CA VAL A 803 -32.88 -12.25 7.32
C VAL A 803 -34.13 -12.23 6.45
N LEU A 804 -34.64 -11.06 6.09
CA LEU A 804 -35.83 -10.96 5.23
C LEU A 804 -35.58 -11.45 3.81
N LYS A 805 -34.44 -11.12 3.25
CA LYS A 805 -34.02 -11.60 1.93
C LYS A 805 -33.93 -13.12 1.93
N GLY A 806 -33.22 -13.68 2.90
CA GLY A 806 -33.10 -15.15 3.02
C GLY A 806 -34.44 -15.85 3.25
N GLY A 807 -35.30 -15.29 4.10
CA GLY A 807 -36.64 -15.81 4.35
C GLY A 807 -37.52 -15.82 3.09
N TRP A 808 -37.37 -14.82 2.20
CA TRP A 808 -38.10 -14.77 0.94
C TRP A 808 -37.47 -15.67 -0.15
N GLU A 809 -36.15 -15.68 -0.28
CA GLU A 809 -35.44 -16.43 -1.33
C GLU A 809 -35.44 -17.93 -1.08
N THR A 810 -35.22 -18.37 0.17
CA THR A 810 -35.06 -19.79 0.51
C THR A 810 -36.21 -20.69 0.05
N PRO A 811 -37.51 -20.32 0.27
CA PRO A 811 -38.65 -21.13 -0.21
C PRO A 811 -38.79 -21.19 -1.73
N LEU A 812 -38.21 -20.21 -2.44
CA LEU A 812 -38.30 -20.04 -3.89
C LEU A 812 -37.11 -20.68 -4.63
N MET A 813 -36.08 -21.12 -3.91
CA MET A 813 -34.93 -21.79 -4.50
C MET A 813 -35.32 -23.13 -5.13
N GLN A 814 -34.79 -23.35 -6.32
CA GLN A 814 -35.03 -24.60 -7.08
C GLN A 814 -33.71 -25.34 -7.31
N TYR A 815 -33.82 -26.67 -7.45
CA TYR A 815 -32.70 -27.48 -7.90
C TYR A 815 -32.56 -27.35 -9.41
N VAL A 816 -31.41 -26.82 -9.83
CA VAL A 816 -31.04 -26.67 -11.24
C VAL A 816 -29.92 -27.66 -11.55
N GLU A 817 -29.99 -28.35 -12.67
CA GLU A 817 -28.89 -29.19 -13.13
C GLU A 817 -27.67 -28.34 -13.51
N VAL A 818 -26.50 -28.77 -13.07
CA VAL A 818 -25.22 -28.12 -13.41
C VAL A 818 -24.72 -28.75 -14.69
N ASP A 819 -24.71 -27.99 -15.76
CA ASP A 819 -24.14 -28.36 -17.06
C ASP A 819 -22.79 -27.67 -17.31
N GLU A 820 -22.22 -27.88 -18.47
CA GLU A 820 -20.92 -27.32 -18.89
C GLU A 820 -20.94 -25.78 -18.97
N ASN A 821 -22.12 -25.15 -19.07
CA ASN A 821 -22.28 -23.69 -19.14
C ASN A 821 -22.59 -23.08 -17.77
N ASP A 822 -22.71 -23.90 -16.71
CA ASP A 822 -22.98 -23.39 -15.37
C ASP A 822 -21.75 -22.65 -14.80
N PRO A 823 -21.88 -21.41 -14.27
CA PRO A 823 -20.76 -20.68 -13.70
C PRO A 823 -20.11 -21.36 -12.48
N ASN A 824 -20.76 -22.37 -11.89
CA ASN A 824 -20.17 -23.23 -10.86
C ASN A 824 -19.46 -24.45 -11.44
N PHE A 825 -19.52 -24.66 -12.76
CA PHE A 825 -18.77 -25.70 -13.44
C PHE A 825 -17.35 -25.20 -13.73
N VAL A 826 -16.35 -25.92 -13.24
CA VAL A 826 -14.96 -25.47 -13.37
C VAL A 826 -14.26 -26.37 -14.37
N GLU A 827 -13.84 -25.78 -15.50
CA GLU A 827 -13.08 -26.47 -16.55
C GLU A 827 -11.57 -26.51 -16.31
N ASN A 828 -11.06 -25.87 -15.24
CA ASN A 828 -9.63 -25.76 -15.01
C ASN A 828 -8.97 -27.13 -14.81
N ASP A 829 -7.76 -27.28 -15.33
CA ASP A 829 -6.92 -28.46 -15.14
C ASP A 829 -6.25 -28.49 -13.76
N GLU A 830 -6.24 -27.36 -13.06
CA GLU A 830 -5.63 -27.18 -11.74
C GLU A 830 -6.47 -26.24 -10.86
N TYR A 831 -6.46 -26.51 -9.55
CA TYR A 831 -6.99 -25.61 -8.54
C TYR A 831 -5.85 -25.09 -7.66
N SER A 832 -5.77 -23.78 -7.49
CA SER A 832 -4.84 -23.19 -6.56
C SER A 832 -5.49 -23.00 -5.18
N VAL A 833 -4.94 -23.66 -4.17
CA VAL A 833 -5.33 -23.49 -2.77
C VAL A 833 -4.29 -22.62 -2.08
N THR A 834 -4.74 -21.52 -1.48
CA THR A 834 -3.87 -20.66 -0.69
C THR A 834 -4.02 -21.01 0.78
N ILE A 835 -2.95 -21.44 1.42
CA ILE A 835 -2.89 -21.65 2.87
C ILE A 835 -2.42 -20.35 3.51
N LEU A 836 -3.22 -19.86 4.42
CA LEU A 836 -2.90 -18.71 5.25
C LEU A 836 -2.18 -19.20 6.50
N ASN A 837 -1.10 -18.51 6.91
CA ASN A 837 -0.25 -18.88 8.06
C ASN A 837 0.20 -20.36 8.02
N PRO A 838 1.01 -20.78 7.03
CA PRO A 838 1.39 -22.17 6.84
C PRO A 838 2.13 -22.78 8.03
N GLU A 839 2.87 -21.98 8.81
CA GLU A 839 3.52 -22.45 10.05
C GLU A 839 2.51 -22.84 11.14
N GLN A 840 1.35 -22.17 11.18
CA GLN A 840 0.26 -22.50 12.11
C GLN A 840 -0.67 -23.59 11.56
N ASN A 841 -0.62 -23.84 10.26
CA ASN A 841 -1.45 -24.81 9.54
C ASN A 841 -0.59 -25.85 8.81
N GLU A 842 0.53 -26.27 9.43
CA GLU A 842 1.47 -27.23 8.85
C GLU A 842 0.79 -28.54 8.49
N ASP A 843 -0.15 -29.00 9.31
CA ASP A 843 -0.94 -30.21 9.06
C ASP A 843 -1.76 -30.09 7.76
N VAL A 844 -2.32 -28.89 7.49
CA VAL A 844 -3.09 -28.59 6.27
C VAL A 844 -2.16 -28.56 5.06
N LYS A 845 -1.00 -27.97 5.22
CA LYS A 845 0.03 -27.90 4.17
C LYS A 845 0.51 -29.30 3.80
N VAL A 846 0.97 -30.09 4.77
CA VAL A 846 1.41 -31.48 4.58
C VAL A 846 0.29 -32.32 3.94
N PHE A 847 -0.94 -32.12 4.38
CA PHE A 847 -2.11 -32.79 3.82
C PHE A 847 -2.32 -32.43 2.33
N LEU A 848 -2.32 -31.14 1.96
CA LEU A 848 -2.51 -30.69 0.57
C LEU A 848 -1.35 -31.11 -0.34
N GLU A 849 -0.12 -31.10 0.17
CA GLU A 849 1.05 -31.63 -0.55
C GLU A 849 0.93 -33.14 -0.78
N THR A 850 0.50 -33.90 0.24
CA THR A 850 0.24 -35.35 0.11
C THR A 850 -0.91 -35.61 -0.87
N LEU A 851 -1.97 -34.79 -0.82
CA LEU A 851 -3.11 -34.89 -1.75
C LEU A 851 -2.65 -34.64 -3.17
N LYS A 852 -1.83 -33.61 -3.40
CA LYS A 852 -1.25 -33.29 -4.70
C LYS A 852 -0.48 -34.49 -5.26
N GLN A 853 0.43 -35.05 -4.47
CA GLN A 853 1.22 -36.24 -4.87
C GLN A 853 0.33 -37.43 -5.19
N ASN A 854 -0.71 -37.70 -4.39
CA ASN A 854 -1.65 -38.78 -4.63
C ASN A 854 -2.48 -38.58 -5.91
N VAL A 855 -2.92 -37.37 -6.19
CA VAL A 855 -3.68 -37.04 -7.40
C VAL A 855 -2.80 -37.14 -8.64
N GLU A 856 -1.54 -36.68 -8.57
CA GLU A 856 -0.55 -36.83 -9.65
C GLU A 856 -0.27 -38.29 -9.93
N ALA A 857 -0.02 -39.11 -8.91
CA ALA A 857 0.19 -40.54 -9.04
C ALA A 857 -1.03 -41.28 -9.62
N ALA A 858 -2.25 -40.89 -9.24
CA ALA A 858 -3.49 -41.42 -9.77
C ALA A 858 -3.73 -41.02 -11.23
N LYS A 859 -3.35 -39.79 -11.60
CA LYS A 859 -3.41 -39.29 -12.97
C LYS A 859 -2.44 -40.07 -13.88
N ASP A 860 -1.22 -40.31 -13.42
CA ASP A 860 -0.20 -41.04 -14.16
C ASP A 860 -0.49 -42.56 -14.28
N SER A 861 -1.04 -43.18 -13.24
CA SER A 861 -1.37 -44.62 -13.23
C SER A 861 -2.70 -44.98 -13.86
N GLY A 862 -3.58 -44.00 -14.13
CA GLY A 862 -4.96 -44.23 -14.60
C GLY A 862 -5.89 -44.91 -13.55
N LYS A 863 -5.41 -45.16 -12.35
CA LYS A 863 -6.18 -45.84 -11.27
C LYS A 863 -6.86 -44.83 -10.34
N ILE A 864 -8.02 -44.35 -10.73
CA ILE A 864 -8.82 -43.42 -9.93
C ILE A 864 -9.46 -44.10 -8.71
N GLU A 865 -9.62 -45.42 -8.74
CA GLU A 865 -10.29 -46.20 -7.69
C GLU A 865 -9.57 -46.22 -6.32
N SER A 866 -8.24 -46.04 -6.31
CA SER A 866 -7.47 -45.97 -5.04
C SER A 866 -7.72 -44.70 -4.23
N LEU A 867 -8.19 -43.61 -4.86
CA LEU A 867 -8.55 -42.35 -4.21
C LEU A 867 -9.97 -42.40 -3.61
N THR A 868 -10.83 -43.34 -4.06
CA THR A 868 -12.24 -43.34 -3.69
C THR A 868 -12.54 -44.08 -2.40
N ASN A 869 -11.71 -45.03 -1.99
CA ASN A 869 -12.04 -45.94 -0.86
C ASN A 869 -11.78 -45.32 0.54
N ASN A 870 -10.95 -44.29 0.66
CA ASN A 870 -10.69 -43.61 1.95
C ASN A 870 -10.96 -42.11 1.96
N SER A 871 -11.41 -41.51 0.87
CA SER A 871 -11.45 -40.07 0.73
C SER A 871 -12.72 -39.47 0.09
N ASN A 872 -13.78 -40.26 -0.13
CA ASN A 872 -15.02 -39.76 -0.74
C ASN A 872 -15.66 -38.59 0.01
N ALA A 873 -15.62 -38.61 1.34
CA ALA A 873 -16.11 -37.51 2.15
C ALA A 873 -15.18 -36.28 2.06
N PHE A 874 -13.90 -36.48 1.81
CA PHE A 874 -12.86 -35.47 1.83
C PHE A 874 -12.73 -34.69 0.51
N LEU A 875 -12.82 -35.39 -0.63
CA LEU A 875 -12.87 -34.75 -1.96
C LEU A 875 -14.13 -33.86 -2.10
N TRP A 876 -15.25 -34.32 -1.54
CA TRP A 876 -16.47 -33.52 -1.44
C TRP A 876 -16.31 -32.30 -0.53
N SER A 877 -15.62 -32.44 0.60
CA SER A 877 -15.42 -31.33 1.54
C SER A 877 -14.47 -30.27 0.98
N ILE A 878 -13.41 -30.63 0.26
CA ILE A 878 -12.51 -29.68 -0.42
C ILE A 878 -13.26 -28.91 -1.52
N ARG A 879 -14.05 -29.61 -2.33
CA ARG A 879 -14.86 -28.97 -3.39
C ARG A 879 -15.87 -27.96 -2.80
N PHE A 880 -16.45 -28.27 -1.65
CA PHE A 880 -17.37 -27.38 -0.94
C PHE A 880 -16.65 -26.23 -0.21
N GLN A 881 -15.44 -26.44 0.28
CA GLN A 881 -14.63 -25.43 1.00
C GLN A 881 -14.02 -24.37 0.09
N ILE A 882 -13.63 -24.71 -1.13
CA ILE A 882 -13.14 -23.76 -2.12
C ILE A 882 -14.26 -22.78 -2.51
N ILE A 883 -15.52 -23.23 -2.48
CA ILE A 883 -16.69 -22.41 -2.81
C ILE A 883 -17.17 -21.53 -1.63
N ASN A 884 -16.90 -21.92 -0.36
CA ASN A 884 -17.35 -21.17 0.82
C ASN A 884 -16.30 -21.12 1.93
N LYS A 885 -15.70 -19.97 2.15
CA LYS A 885 -14.77 -19.64 3.25
C LYS A 885 -15.27 -20.01 4.67
N LEU A 886 -16.55 -20.33 4.83
CA LEU A 886 -17.24 -20.58 6.10
C LEU A 886 -17.13 -22.04 6.62
N ILE A 887 -16.72 -22.99 5.79
CA ILE A 887 -16.80 -24.42 6.17
C ILE A 887 -15.52 -24.93 6.85
N PHE A 888 -14.38 -24.26 6.65
CA PHE A 888 -13.12 -24.65 7.31
C PHE A 888 -13.18 -24.56 8.84
N THR A 889 -13.90 -23.59 9.37
CA THR A 889 -14.10 -23.39 10.81
C THR A 889 -15.03 -24.48 11.41
N PHE A 890 -15.97 -25.00 10.64
CA PHE A 890 -16.92 -26.00 11.09
C PHE A 890 -16.28 -27.37 11.30
N TYR A 891 -15.33 -27.78 10.45
CA TYR A 891 -14.66 -29.09 10.58
C TYR A 891 -13.56 -29.13 11.63
N LYS A 892 -12.85 -28.03 11.88
CA LYS A 892 -11.84 -27.94 12.94
C LYS A 892 -12.43 -28.12 14.34
N ASN A 893 -13.73 -27.85 14.53
CA ASN A 893 -14.42 -27.95 15.82
C ASN A 893 -15.16 -29.27 16.02
N ASN A 894 -15.18 -30.17 15.03
CA ASN A 894 -15.92 -31.44 15.09
C ASN A 894 -15.05 -32.70 14.85
N TRP A 895 -13.72 -32.52 14.86
CA TRP A 895 -12.75 -33.64 14.88
C TRP A 895 -11.89 -33.60 16.13
#